data_109ac7e01075c73bb4310b6b2974ba76
#
_entry.id   109ac7e01075c73bb4310b6b2974ba76
#
_cell.length_a   1.000
_cell.length_b   1.000
_cell.length_c   1.000
_cell.angle_alpha   90.00
_cell.angle_beta   90.00
_cell.angle_gamma   90.00
#
_symmetry.space_group_name_H-M   'P 1'
#
loop_
_entity.id
_entity.type
_entity.pdbx_description
1 polymer ?
#
loop_
_entity_poly.entity_id
_entity_poly.type
_entity_poly.pdbx_seq_one_letter_code
_entity_poly.pdbx_strand_id
1 'polypeptide(L)'
;MKHNFKLKERLGALLLAMLFILQAILGLVPVCVTQAAPLTVETWDSDKVVDYGYRFNMKFQPGITTYESFGCDNLDREAFSDNGKSERDTECVRVGADYKAGSAGMRYNNVGKDGNGNIVDVRLILVGVENAEPRYDLRTAESIVQNKGGATFAWKDNEAYPMVGFSKNSIGVFIYSVGYAKVKFQFLKHGTEETLPISGHGTIRDIDAGQGVRIPSDSSLDNAYVLKNNDYLTVDGNSVSSPLGSVEPDDPRGWLNLFYNTDNFTVEFCHQFRLDKWDKSREDAIAKAGSQERWAEITRNKYLDPSGNSYCPNFKGQKYCKAYAYFDFTSYCFGDVEMKKAPEKRVGEANCTWEQAAAASKEKPFGIRQGQEFQYMIRAEVTPNRLKSFVVQDILEDCLTIEDASKVSIVNDAGQTVTDWFDVAVEGQKVTCRAKAESLQDEAFTDNQTYTFTLKVRQRPESEINISKYLAEDGYSILVPNHASMSYERTNGSGDTMDTETVWVKGVIPPELEVKKNTSQYEWKTGDIIDYEVLVSQTKQDVKAVNVVITDELPSCLQLLEGQYAAETSQGGENCTLTGQGENGWKAECPSLKYGETITIRFKCQASADSNGQEWENIVTATADNLINPETGEQESRKDMAEVWPNSPQLEIDKTADKYEWQAGEQVAYRIVVNNVTAGTIAKDVTITDIGLPQGLVLAGGAQSMEVLGVQQQVNYPVPDKKTGQAYEARPVDSQLNADENGFSFYCSYVPYSQPVTIIFHCIAQEEANGHESVNAATVKAANTDERSDDAEVYVNSGEFWIEKSADHYEWQVGEQVQYNVVVENKKQVQWPGT
;
A
#
# COMPACT_ATOMS: atom_id res chain seq x y z
N MET A 1 -12.06 -54.53 33.76
CA MET A 1 -12.47 -53.50 32.79
C MET A 1 -13.74 -53.72 32.00
N LYS A 2 -14.34 -54.93 31.97
CA LYS A 2 -15.62 -55.21 31.24
C LYS A 2 -16.91 -54.91 32.05
N HIS A 3 -16.82 -54.61 33.34
CA HIS A 3 -18.00 -54.38 34.18
C HIS A 3 -18.47 -52.94 34.24
N ASN A 4 -17.57 -51.95 33.96
CA ASN A 4 -17.90 -50.53 33.99
C ASN A 4 -18.52 -50.00 32.68
N PHE A 5 -18.44 -50.75 31.58
CA PHE A 5 -19.03 -50.30 30.29
C PHE A 5 -20.56 -50.57 30.27
N LYS A 6 -21.02 -51.66 30.83
CA LYS A 6 -22.49 -51.98 30.90
C LYS A 6 -23.26 -51.09 31.89
N LEU A 7 -22.60 -50.50 32.87
CA LEU A 7 -23.25 -49.59 33.82
C LEU A 7 -23.46 -48.19 33.18
N LYS A 8 -22.53 -47.71 32.35
CA LYS A 8 -22.68 -46.44 31.61
C LYS A 8 -23.76 -46.50 30.54
N GLU A 9 -23.86 -47.61 29.80
CA GLU A 9 -24.95 -47.77 28.80
C GLU A 9 -26.35 -47.88 29.47
N ARG A 10 -26.47 -48.53 30.64
CA ARG A 10 -27.72 -48.59 31.39
C ARG A 10 -28.09 -47.27 32.05
N LEU A 11 -27.10 -46.46 32.50
CA LEU A 11 -27.35 -45.11 33.00
C LEU A 11 -27.74 -44.16 31.86
N GLY A 12 -27.12 -44.26 30.69
CA GLY A 12 -27.48 -43.50 29.50
C GLY A 12 -28.88 -43.78 28.97
N ALA A 13 -29.27 -45.10 28.95
CA ALA A 13 -30.62 -45.51 28.56
C ALA A 13 -31.68 -45.10 29.59
N LEU A 14 -31.36 -45.08 30.88
CA LEU A 14 -32.26 -44.59 31.94
C LEU A 14 -32.45 -43.06 31.86
N LEU A 15 -31.35 -42.30 31.58
CA LEU A 15 -31.43 -40.85 31.38
C LEU A 15 -32.24 -40.46 30.15
N LEU A 16 -32.05 -41.22 29.02
CA LEU A 16 -32.86 -41.00 27.81
C LEU A 16 -34.32 -41.33 28.04
N ALA A 17 -34.62 -42.44 28.75
CA ALA A 17 -35.99 -42.82 29.11
C ALA A 17 -36.64 -41.80 30.06
N MET A 18 -35.90 -41.26 31.03
CA MET A 18 -36.39 -40.18 31.89
C MET A 18 -36.63 -38.89 31.10
N LEU A 19 -35.77 -38.56 30.08
CA LEU A 19 -35.99 -37.41 29.23
C LEU A 19 -37.27 -37.56 28.38
N PHE A 20 -37.52 -38.76 27.81
CA PHE A 20 -38.76 -39.05 27.08
C PHE A 20 -40.00 -39.08 27.96
N ILE A 21 -39.92 -39.59 29.20
CA ILE A 21 -41.01 -39.52 30.18
C ILE A 21 -41.24 -38.07 30.62
N LEU A 22 -40.17 -37.26 30.80
CA LEU A 22 -40.31 -35.85 31.11
C LEU A 22 -40.97 -35.07 29.97
N GLN A 23 -40.61 -35.38 28.70
CA GLN A 23 -41.27 -34.79 27.53
C GLN A 23 -42.73 -35.19 27.38
N ALA A 24 -43.08 -36.45 27.73
CA ALA A 24 -44.47 -36.92 27.71
C ALA A 24 -45.30 -36.31 28.85
N ILE A 25 -44.71 -36.07 30.00
CA ILE A 25 -45.39 -35.42 31.15
C ILE A 25 -45.50 -33.90 30.88
N LEU A 26 -44.50 -33.25 30.24
CA LEU A 26 -44.60 -31.85 29.84
C LEU A 26 -45.61 -31.62 28.69
N GLY A 27 -45.92 -32.65 27.91
CA GLY A 27 -46.93 -32.57 26.85
C GLY A 27 -48.36 -32.73 27.34
N LEU A 28 -48.58 -33.14 28.60
CA LEU A 28 -49.89 -33.32 29.25
C LEU A 28 -50.24 -32.22 30.25
N VAL A 29 -49.33 -31.31 30.57
CA VAL A 29 -49.68 -30.09 31.26
C VAL A 29 -50.28 -29.17 30.19
N PRO A 30 -51.57 -28.79 30.32
CA PRO A 30 -52.10 -27.72 29.52
C PRO A 30 -51.15 -26.53 29.81
N VAL A 31 -50.41 -26.10 28.81
CA VAL A 31 -49.79 -24.83 28.87
C VAL A 31 -50.94 -23.85 29.05
N CYS A 32 -51.26 -23.48 30.28
CA CYS A 32 -51.91 -22.22 30.50
C CYS A 32 -50.99 -21.18 29.84
N VAL A 33 -51.28 -20.85 28.62
CA VAL A 33 -50.81 -19.62 28.02
C VAL A 33 -51.42 -18.58 28.98
N THR A 34 -50.70 -18.24 29.99
CA THR A 34 -51.00 -16.99 30.71
C THR A 34 -50.87 -15.94 29.62
N GLN A 35 -52.02 -15.50 29.11
CA GLN A 35 -52.09 -14.35 28.24
C GLN A 35 -51.32 -13.25 29.00
N ALA A 36 -50.18 -12.85 28.45
CA ALA A 36 -49.40 -11.80 29.07
C ALA A 36 -50.36 -10.64 29.28
N ALA A 37 -50.29 -10.01 30.44
CA ALA A 37 -51.08 -8.85 30.70
C ALA A 37 -50.82 -7.86 29.55
N PRO A 38 -51.87 -7.19 29.01
CA PRO A 38 -51.70 -6.25 27.93
C PRO A 38 -50.64 -5.24 28.34
N LEU A 39 -49.76 -4.87 27.40
CA LEU A 39 -48.76 -3.85 27.61
C LEU A 39 -49.46 -2.55 28.08
N THR A 40 -49.02 -1.98 29.20
CA THR A 40 -49.53 -0.70 29.69
C THR A 40 -48.69 0.41 29.11
N VAL A 41 -49.34 1.48 28.61
CA VAL A 41 -48.65 2.68 28.17
C VAL A 41 -48.14 3.43 29.41
N GLU A 42 -46.80 3.69 29.39
CA GLU A 42 -46.11 4.36 30.50
C GLU A 42 -45.81 5.84 30.15
N THR A 43 -45.16 6.54 31.06
CA THR A 43 -44.72 7.92 30.83
C THR A 43 -43.21 7.99 30.69
N TRP A 44 -42.75 8.72 29.67
CA TRP A 44 -41.30 8.98 29.41
C TRP A 44 -40.88 10.29 30.06
N ASP A 45 -39.79 10.24 30.82
CA ASP A 45 -39.13 11.45 31.33
C ASP A 45 -38.20 11.98 30.27
N SER A 46 -38.36 13.24 29.85
CA SER A 46 -37.57 13.87 28.80
C SER A 46 -36.06 13.90 29.04
N ASP A 47 -35.64 13.71 30.31
CA ASP A 47 -34.23 13.67 30.68
C ASP A 47 -33.59 12.28 30.51
N LYS A 48 -34.40 11.26 30.22
CA LYS A 48 -33.90 9.92 29.96
C LYS A 48 -33.38 9.78 28.54
N VAL A 49 -32.26 9.04 28.40
CA VAL A 49 -31.68 8.64 27.13
C VAL A 49 -32.21 7.26 26.77
N VAL A 50 -32.52 7.06 25.51
CA VAL A 50 -32.91 5.77 24.93
C VAL A 50 -31.69 4.84 24.88
N ASP A 51 -31.86 3.60 25.35
CA ASP A 51 -30.80 2.60 25.28
C ASP A 51 -30.35 2.37 23.81
N TYR A 52 -29.06 2.33 23.59
CA TYR A 52 -28.44 2.09 22.25
C TYR A 52 -29.00 0.83 21.58
N GLY A 53 -29.44 -0.18 22.34
CA GLY A 53 -30.07 -1.37 21.81
C GLY A 53 -31.29 -1.06 20.93
N TYR A 54 -32.01 0.01 21.21
CA TYR A 54 -33.19 0.45 20.45
C TYR A 54 -32.90 1.52 19.41
N ARG A 55 -31.62 1.62 18.92
CA ARG A 55 -31.24 2.70 18.01
C ARG A 55 -31.86 2.61 16.61
N PHE A 56 -32.32 1.43 16.19
CA PHE A 56 -32.97 1.32 14.89
C PHE A 56 -34.26 2.13 14.86
N ASN A 57 -34.42 2.85 13.79
CA ASN A 57 -35.55 3.71 13.59
C ASN A 57 -36.05 3.59 12.15
N MET A 58 -37.28 3.13 11.97
CA MET A 58 -37.89 3.07 10.66
C MET A 58 -38.32 4.42 10.16
N LYS A 59 -37.95 4.74 8.95
CA LYS A 59 -38.17 6.05 8.34
C LYS A 59 -38.55 5.92 6.88
N PHE A 60 -39.52 6.70 6.43
CA PHE A 60 -39.73 6.93 5.02
C PHE A 60 -38.76 8.00 4.54
N GLN A 61 -37.89 7.65 3.61
CA GLN A 61 -36.87 8.55 3.04
C GLN A 61 -37.24 8.90 1.59
N PRO A 62 -37.69 10.14 1.32
CA PRO A 62 -38.05 10.55 -0.03
C PRO A 62 -36.91 10.30 -1.03
N GLY A 63 -37.24 9.65 -2.15
CA GLY A 63 -36.24 9.30 -3.17
C GLY A 63 -35.42 8.05 -2.89
N ILE A 64 -35.51 7.46 -1.69
CA ILE A 64 -34.81 6.23 -1.29
C ILE A 64 -35.79 5.11 -0.97
N THR A 65 -36.76 5.37 -0.08
CA THR A 65 -37.81 4.39 0.27
C THR A 65 -38.79 4.25 -0.89
N THR A 66 -39.00 3.02 -1.34
CA THR A 66 -40.02 2.66 -2.32
C THR A 66 -41.12 1.86 -1.66
N TYR A 67 -42.27 1.77 -2.28
CA TYR A 67 -43.40 1.04 -1.70
C TYR A 67 -44.06 0.10 -2.73
N GLU A 68 -44.65 -0.98 -2.23
CA GLU A 68 -45.44 -1.93 -2.98
C GLU A 68 -46.70 -2.28 -2.20
N SER A 69 -47.89 -1.96 -2.74
CA SER A 69 -49.16 -2.35 -2.13
C SER A 69 -49.58 -3.76 -2.57
N PHE A 70 -50.27 -4.46 -1.69
CA PHE A 70 -50.89 -5.73 -2.02
C PHE A 70 -52.32 -5.81 -1.47
N GLY A 71 -53.22 -6.39 -2.23
CA GLY A 71 -54.60 -6.56 -1.84
C GLY A 71 -55.37 -5.26 -1.66
N CYS A 72 -54.82 -4.13 -2.10
CA CYS A 72 -55.53 -2.87 -2.06
C CYS A 72 -56.43 -2.74 -3.32
N ASP A 73 -57.60 -2.13 -3.10
CA ASP A 73 -58.53 -1.87 -4.17
C ASP A 73 -58.01 -0.76 -5.08
N ASN A 74 -58.10 -0.96 -6.39
CA ASN A 74 -57.89 0.11 -7.35
C ASN A 74 -59.08 1.08 -7.34
N LEU A 75 -59.10 1.95 -6.33
CA LEU A 75 -60.15 2.92 -6.17
C LEU A 75 -59.84 4.13 -7.07
N ASP A 76 -60.80 4.45 -7.97
CA ASP A 76 -60.79 5.68 -8.78
C ASP A 76 -61.14 6.85 -7.84
N ARG A 77 -60.10 7.43 -7.24
CA ARG A 77 -60.23 8.55 -6.29
C ARG A 77 -59.21 9.63 -6.59
N GLU A 78 -59.60 10.85 -6.38
CA GLU A 78 -58.61 11.91 -6.35
C GLU A 78 -57.71 11.80 -5.09
N ALA A 79 -56.46 12.19 -5.22
CA ALA A 79 -55.52 12.18 -4.13
C ALA A 79 -56.10 12.96 -2.91
N PHE A 80 -55.94 12.38 -1.70
CA PHE A 80 -56.35 13.06 -0.51
C PHE A 80 -55.37 14.23 -0.24
N SER A 81 -55.89 15.44 -0.26
CA SER A 81 -55.14 16.64 -0.06
C SER A 81 -55.74 17.43 1.09
N ASP A 82 -54.99 17.63 2.15
CA ASP A 82 -55.26 18.59 3.19
C ASP A 82 -54.56 19.91 2.80
N ASN A 83 -55.31 21.00 2.65
CA ASN A 83 -54.79 22.29 2.18
C ASN A 83 -54.17 22.34 0.78
N GLY A 84 -54.59 21.49 -0.11
CA GLY A 84 -54.10 21.47 -1.52
C GLY A 84 -52.72 20.88 -1.69
N LYS A 85 -52.16 20.19 -0.69
CA LYS A 85 -50.90 19.45 -0.79
C LYS A 85 -51.17 17.97 -1.01
N SER A 86 -50.48 17.35 -1.99
CA SER A 86 -50.55 15.91 -2.30
C SER A 86 -49.89 15.00 -1.28
N GLU A 87 -49.65 15.45 -0.08
CA GLU A 87 -48.80 14.78 0.95
C GLU A 87 -49.38 13.49 1.51
N ARG A 88 -50.68 13.23 1.27
CA ARG A 88 -51.39 12.06 1.82
C ARG A 88 -51.98 11.13 0.75
N ASP A 89 -51.20 10.87 -0.29
CA ASP A 89 -51.56 9.88 -1.27
C ASP A 89 -51.52 8.47 -0.63
N THR A 90 -52.59 7.71 -0.72
CA THR A 90 -52.74 6.41 -0.05
C THR A 90 -53.29 5.34 -0.97
N GLU A 91 -52.85 4.10 -0.80
CA GLU A 91 -53.49 2.90 -1.32
C GLU A 91 -54.45 2.33 -0.29
N CYS A 92 -55.69 2.06 -0.65
CA CYS A 92 -56.72 1.67 0.30
C CYS A 92 -57.32 0.31 -0.01
N VAL A 93 -57.81 -0.36 1.00
CA VAL A 93 -58.66 -1.55 0.94
C VAL A 93 -60.04 -1.26 1.55
N ARG A 94 -61.11 -1.66 0.88
CA ARG A 94 -62.45 -1.66 1.45
C ARG A 94 -62.60 -2.80 2.45
N VAL A 95 -63.04 -2.46 3.66
CA VAL A 95 -63.18 -3.42 4.73
C VAL A 95 -64.65 -3.74 5.01
N GLY A 96 -65.31 -4.37 4.03
CA GLY A 96 -66.65 -4.91 4.11
C GLY A 96 -66.69 -6.36 4.53
N ALA A 97 -67.87 -7.00 4.29
CA ALA A 97 -68.09 -8.40 4.67
C ALA A 97 -67.13 -9.38 3.95
N ASP A 98 -66.62 -9.01 2.82
CA ASP A 98 -65.67 -9.84 2.04
C ASP A 98 -64.20 -9.68 2.39
N TYR A 99 -63.88 -8.75 3.27
CA TYR A 99 -62.50 -8.52 3.71
C TYR A 99 -61.94 -9.68 4.49
N LYS A 100 -60.75 -10.14 4.16
CA LYS A 100 -60.01 -11.18 4.87
C LYS A 100 -58.80 -10.62 5.58
N ALA A 101 -58.73 -10.87 6.89
CA ALA A 101 -57.57 -10.44 7.68
C ALA A 101 -56.26 -10.91 7.06
N GLY A 102 -55.26 -10.03 6.92
CA GLY A 102 -53.96 -10.31 6.35
C GLY A 102 -53.89 -10.27 4.82
N SER A 103 -55.02 -9.99 4.12
CA SER A 103 -55.04 -9.99 2.65
C SER A 103 -54.56 -8.70 2.02
N ALA A 104 -54.41 -7.62 2.78
CA ALA A 104 -54.05 -6.30 2.25
C ALA A 104 -53.00 -5.59 3.12
N GLY A 105 -52.22 -4.78 2.50
CA GLY A 105 -51.16 -4.02 3.16
C GLY A 105 -50.24 -3.29 2.21
N MET A 106 -49.14 -2.81 2.74
CA MET A 106 -48.08 -2.12 2.00
C MET A 106 -46.71 -2.52 2.53
N ARG A 107 -45.78 -2.83 1.63
CA ARG A 107 -44.38 -2.99 1.94
C ARG A 107 -43.63 -1.70 1.59
N TYR A 108 -42.86 -1.19 2.51
CA TYR A 108 -41.92 -0.11 2.33
C TYR A 108 -40.51 -0.70 2.28
N ASN A 109 -39.83 -0.53 1.17
CA ASN A 109 -38.49 -1.03 0.95
C ASN A 109 -37.47 0.03 1.38
N ASN A 110 -36.43 -0.37 2.09
CA ASN A 110 -35.38 0.51 2.59
C ASN A 110 -35.89 1.60 3.53
N VAL A 111 -36.34 1.19 4.72
CA VAL A 111 -36.83 2.07 5.77
C VAL A 111 -35.73 2.37 6.81
N GLY A 112 -34.51 1.88 6.63
CA GLY A 112 -33.39 2.09 7.52
C GLY A 112 -32.38 0.95 7.45
N LYS A 113 -31.35 1.02 8.30
CA LYS A 113 -30.34 -0.04 8.43
C LYS A 113 -30.32 -0.57 9.86
N ASP A 114 -30.16 -1.87 10.02
CA ASP A 114 -29.94 -2.48 11.33
C ASP A 114 -28.54 -2.16 11.88
N GLY A 115 -28.26 -2.63 13.10
CA GLY A 115 -26.95 -2.41 13.75
C GLY A 115 -25.76 -3.05 13.05
N ASN A 116 -26.00 -3.89 12.07
CA ASN A 116 -24.99 -4.54 11.23
C ASN A 116 -24.87 -3.89 9.85
N GLY A 117 -25.64 -2.82 9.60
CA GLY A 117 -25.64 -2.12 8.32
C GLY A 117 -26.53 -2.77 7.24
N ASN A 118 -27.32 -3.79 7.58
CA ASN A 118 -28.24 -4.42 6.63
C ASN A 118 -29.46 -3.53 6.41
N ILE A 119 -29.86 -3.37 5.17
CA ILE A 119 -31.06 -2.64 4.79
C ILE A 119 -32.30 -3.41 5.27
N VAL A 120 -33.22 -2.72 5.89
CA VAL A 120 -34.46 -3.25 6.46
C VAL A 120 -35.66 -2.75 5.65
N ASP A 121 -36.58 -3.66 5.39
CA ASP A 121 -37.92 -3.32 4.87
C ASP A 121 -38.95 -3.49 5.98
N VAL A 122 -40.04 -2.75 5.89
CA VAL A 122 -41.20 -2.96 6.77
C VAL A 122 -42.45 -3.23 5.93
N ARG A 123 -43.22 -4.24 6.32
CA ARG A 123 -44.51 -4.54 5.75
C ARG A 123 -45.61 -4.24 6.76
N LEU A 124 -46.49 -3.35 6.40
CA LEU A 124 -47.72 -3.09 7.13
C LEU A 124 -48.84 -3.97 6.59
N ILE A 125 -49.45 -4.77 7.46
CA ILE A 125 -50.49 -5.75 7.08
C ILE A 125 -51.73 -5.46 7.88
N LEU A 126 -52.85 -5.26 7.23
CA LEU A 126 -54.13 -5.15 7.92
C LEU A 126 -54.59 -6.52 8.40
N VAL A 127 -54.55 -6.76 9.71
CA VAL A 127 -54.83 -8.06 10.29
C VAL A 127 -56.19 -8.15 11.01
N GLY A 128 -56.89 -7.03 11.14
CA GLY A 128 -58.24 -7.00 11.72
C GLY A 128 -58.86 -5.63 11.62
N VAL A 129 -60.18 -5.63 11.69
CA VAL A 129 -60.99 -4.39 11.79
C VAL A 129 -62.13 -4.65 12.73
N GLU A 130 -62.49 -3.63 13.49
CA GLU A 130 -63.64 -3.61 14.37
C GLU A 130 -64.58 -2.46 14.00
N ASN A 131 -65.87 -2.66 14.10
CA ASN A 131 -66.89 -1.65 13.85
C ASN A 131 -66.76 -0.97 12.46
N ALA A 132 -66.52 -1.79 11.45
CA ALA A 132 -66.42 -1.35 10.05
C ALA A 132 -67.81 -1.35 9.41
N GLU A 133 -68.52 -0.29 9.57
CA GLU A 133 -69.89 -0.14 9.02
C GLU A 133 -69.91 0.99 7.98
N PRO A 134 -70.64 0.88 6.92
CA PRO A 134 -70.91 1.97 6.03
C PRO A 134 -71.57 3.10 6.82
N ARG A 135 -70.93 4.25 6.89
CA ARG A 135 -71.54 5.42 7.52
C ARG A 135 -71.70 6.49 6.46
N TYR A 136 -72.86 7.10 6.45
CA TYR A 136 -73.08 8.24 5.57
C TYR A 136 -72.12 9.36 5.95
N ASP A 137 -71.29 9.77 5.00
CA ASP A 137 -70.58 11.02 5.14
C ASP A 137 -71.60 12.17 5.08
N LEU A 138 -71.62 12.98 6.09
CA LEU A 138 -72.49 14.14 6.14
C LEU A 138 -72.09 15.24 5.17
N ARG A 139 -71.05 15.05 4.42
CA ARG A 139 -70.63 15.98 3.36
C ARG A 139 -71.16 15.51 2.00
N THR A 140 -71.97 16.35 1.42
CA THR A 140 -72.35 16.11 0.00
C THR A 140 -71.22 16.38 -0.92
N ALA A 141 -71.21 15.75 -2.11
CA ALA A 141 -70.21 15.99 -3.15
C ALA A 141 -70.06 17.49 -3.47
N GLU A 142 -71.13 18.28 -3.43
CA GLU A 142 -71.11 19.73 -3.63
C GLU A 142 -70.37 20.48 -2.54
N SER A 143 -70.49 20.08 -1.27
CA SER A 143 -69.82 20.73 -0.17
C SER A 143 -68.29 20.41 -0.14
N ILE A 144 -67.94 19.27 -0.68
CA ILE A 144 -66.51 18.86 -0.85
C ILE A 144 -65.87 19.76 -1.95
N VAL A 145 -66.53 19.95 -3.08
CA VAL A 145 -66.05 20.81 -4.17
C VAL A 145 -65.99 22.29 -3.84
N GLN A 146 -66.87 22.78 -2.92
CA GLN A 146 -66.93 24.19 -2.55
C GLN A 146 -65.92 24.58 -1.45
N ASN A 147 -65.34 23.63 -0.77
CA ASN A 147 -64.31 23.91 0.25
C ASN A 147 -62.96 24.14 -0.43
N LYS A 148 -62.65 25.38 -0.79
CA LYS A 148 -61.36 25.78 -1.36
C LYS A 148 -60.24 25.38 -0.35
N GLY A 149 -59.48 24.30 -0.65
CA GLY A 149 -58.36 23.79 0.12
C GLY A 149 -58.68 22.62 1.03
N GLY A 150 -59.83 21.99 0.95
CA GLY A 150 -60.18 20.78 1.71
C GLY A 150 -59.83 19.50 0.97
N ALA A 151 -59.57 18.48 1.75
CA ALA A 151 -59.37 17.13 1.26
C ALA A 151 -60.53 16.62 0.45
N THR A 152 -60.30 16.17 -0.76
CA THR A 152 -61.30 15.68 -1.64
C THR A 152 -61.31 14.16 -1.71
N PHE A 153 -62.25 13.53 -1.02
CA PHE A 153 -62.71 12.20 -1.39
C PHE A 153 -63.95 12.34 -2.26
N ALA A 154 -63.84 12.20 -3.55
CA ALA A 154 -65.00 12.09 -4.43
C ALA A 154 -65.43 10.62 -4.45
N TRP A 155 -66.57 10.38 -3.78
CA TRP A 155 -67.23 9.08 -3.89
C TRP A 155 -68.27 9.16 -5.00
N LYS A 156 -68.22 8.22 -5.93
CA LYS A 156 -69.19 8.18 -7.04
C LYS A 156 -70.64 8.04 -6.61
N ASP A 157 -70.88 7.48 -5.40
CA ASP A 157 -72.22 7.09 -4.97
C ASP A 157 -72.71 7.67 -3.66
N ASN A 158 -72.04 8.72 -3.14
CA ASN A 158 -72.38 9.39 -1.83
C ASN A 158 -72.42 8.46 -0.60
N GLU A 159 -71.93 7.26 -0.70
CA GLU A 159 -71.81 6.31 0.39
C GLU A 159 -70.38 6.17 0.89
N ALA A 160 -70.18 6.37 2.19
CA ALA A 160 -68.88 6.18 2.81
C ALA A 160 -68.62 4.69 3.11
N TYR A 161 -67.87 4.03 2.31
CA TYR A 161 -67.42 2.66 2.63
C TYR A 161 -66.36 2.66 3.66
N PRO A 162 -66.39 1.77 4.68
CA PRO A 162 -65.30 1.59 5.59
C PRO A 162 -64.08 1.12 4.82
N MET A 163 -62.94 1.78 5.10
CA MET A 163 -61.67 1.41 4.48
C MET A 163 -60.47 1.73 5.34
N VAL A 164 -59.41 1.04 5.07
CA VAL A 164 -58.09 1.29 5.61
C VAL A 164 -57.13 1.53 4.48
N GLY A 165 -56.27 2.51 4.60
CA GLY A 165 -55.26 2.87 3.61
C GLY A 165 -53.88 2.97 4.22
N PHE A 166 -52.88 2.89 3.30
CA PHE A 166 -51.48 3.03 3.63
C PHE A 166 -50.87 4.15 2.79
N SER A 167 -50.06 4.99 3.42
CA SER A 167 -49.49 6.16 2.75
C SER A 167 -48.45 5.80 1.70
N LYS A 168 -48.40 6.55 0.61
CA LYS A 168 -47.35 6.47 -0.39
C LYS A 168 -46.13 7.34 -0.11
N ASN A 169 -46.29 8.31 0.77
CA ASN A 169 -45.29 9.37 1.05
C ASN A 169 -44.79 9.34 2.49
N SER A 170 -45.27 8.41 3.29
CA SER A 170 -44.84 8.19 4.70
C SER A 170 -45.12 6.73 5.09
N ILE A 171 -44.60 6.28 6.22
CA ILE A 171 -45.04 5.03 6.84
C ILE A 171 -46.29 5.39 7.64
N GLY A 172 -47.45 5.39 7.01
CA GLY A 172 -48.67 5.89 7.60
C GLY A 172 -49.86 4.99 7.37
N VAL A 173 -50.83 5.07 8.31
CA VAL A 173 -52.09 4.34 8.27
C VAL A 173 -53.24 5.32 8.23
N PHE A 174 -54.13 5.11 7.32
CA PHE A 174 -55.36 5.86 7.17
C PHE A 174 -56.58 4.99 7.50
N ILE A 175 -57.47 5.46 8.29
CA ILE A 175 -58.74 4.77 8.59
C ILE A 175 -59.93 5.66 8.23
N TYR A 176 -60.95 5.07 7.59
CA TYR A 176 -62.16 5.78 7.25
C TYR A 176 -63.38 4.91 7.59
N SER A 177 -64.29 5.43 8.36
CA SER A 177 -65.52 4.77 8.85
C SER A 177 -65.26 3.40 9.49
N VAL A 178 -64.08 3.24 10.12
CA VAL A 178 -63.68 2.06 10.87
C VAL A 178 -63.50 2.45 12.34
N GLY A 179 -63.95 1.64 13.24
CA GLY A 179 -63.75 1.86 14.66
C GLY A 179 -62.33 1.60 15.07
N TYR A 180 -61.86 0.39 14.83
CA TYR A 180 -60.44 0.01 15.02
C TYR A 180 -59.91 -0.69 13.81
N ALA A 181 -58.70 -0.33 13.37
CA ALA A 181 -57.95 -1.05 12.39
C ALA A 181 -56.66 -1.60 13.04
N LYS A 182 -56.56 -2.92 13.09
CA LYS A 182 -55.40 -3.63 13.61
C LYS A 182 -54.39 -3.85 12.51
N VAL A 183 -53.24 -3.23 12.63
CA VAL A 183 -52.16 -3.28 11.67
C VAL A 183 -50.95 -3.98 12.28
N LYS A 184 -50.42 -4.96 11.56
CA LYS A 184 -49.17 -5.66 11.89
C LYS A 184 -48.02 -4.99 11.13
N PHE A 185 -47.01 -4.61 11.86
CA PHE A 185 -45.72 -4.15 11.34
C PHE A 185 -44.78 -5.35 11.33
N GLN A 186 -44.27 -5.75 10.17
CA GLN A 186 -43.37 -6.88 10.01
C GLN A 186 -42.07 -6.41 9.37
N PHE A 187 -40.96 -6.66 10.06
CA PHE A 187 -39.62 -6.31 9.53
C PHE A 187 -39.11 -7.45 8.66
N LEU A 188 -38.52 -7.07 7.53
CA LEU A 188 -38.00 -8.00 6.54
C LEU A 188 -36.57 -7.60 6.14
N LYS A 189 -35.79 -8.62 5.81
CA LYS A 189 -34.52 -8.39 5.12
C LYS A 189 -34.78 -7.85 3.72
N HIS A 190 -34.11 -6.80 3.34
CA HIS A 190 -34.34 -6.08 2.09
C HIS A 190 -34.39 -6.99 0.86
N GLY A 191 -35.46 -6.81 0.07
CA GLY A 191 -35.70 -7.56 -1.16
C GLY A 191 -36.05 -9.05 -0.96
N THR A 192 -36.33 -9.50 0.28
CA THR A 192 -36.70 -10.90 0.58
C THR A 192 -38.01 -11.00 1.36
N GLU A 193 -38.52 -12.22 1.55
CA GLU A 193 -39.66 -12.50 2.44
C GLU A 193 -39.18 -13.01 3.82
N GLU A 194 -37.88 -13.02 4.08
CA GLU A 194 -37.29 -13.44 5.36
C GLU A 194 -37.52 -12.37 6.41
N THR A 195 -38.14 -12.77 7.54
CA THR A 195 -38.36 -11.88 8.67
C THR A 195 -37.04 -11.60 9.40
N LEU A 196 -36.90 -10.38 9.87
CA LEU A 196 -35.68 -9.91 10.52
C LEU A 196 -36.04 -9.35 11.91
N PRO A 197 -35.56 -9.97 13.01
CA PRO A 197 -35.71 -9.41 14.33
C PRO A 197 -34.94 -8.08 14.42
N ILE A 198 -35.62 -7.02 14.82
CA ILE A 198 -35.05 -5.67 14.91
C ILE A 198 -35.33 -5.11 16.30
N SER A 199 -34.29 -4.56 16.91
CA SER A 199 -34.42 -3.73 18.12
C SER A 199 -34.41 -2.27 17.72
N GLY A 200 -35.51 -1.61 18.00
CA GLY A 200 -35.67 -0.21 17.60
C GLY A 200 -36.78 0.49 18.31
N HIS A 201 -36.97 1.73 17.92
CA HIS A 201 -38.07 2.58 18.37
C HIS A 201 -38.76 3.24 17.18
N GLY A 202 -39.96 3.74 17.43
CA GLY A 202 -40.72 4.52 16.47
C GLY A 202 -41.76 5.34 17.16
N THR A 203 -42.23 6.39 16.51
CA THR A 203 -43.24 7.28 17.08
C THR A 203 -44.44 7.34 16.17
N ILE A 204 -45.59 7.06 16.71
CA ILE A 204 -46.86 7.48 16.13
C ILE A 204 -47.08 8.92 16.54
N ARG A 205 -47.07 9.82 15.59
CA ARG A 205 -47.26 11.25 15.80
C ARG A 205 -48.61 11.71 15.26
N ASP A 206 -48.96 12.96 15.57
CA ASP A 206 -50.17 13.61 15.14
C ASP A 206 -51.45 12.92 15.66
N ILE A 207 -51.35 12.37 16.90
CA ILE A 207 -52.50 11.79 17.58
C ILE A 207 -53.35 12.96 18.11
N ASP A 208 -54.31 13.42 17.28
CA ASP A 208 -55.10 14.59 17.58
C ASP A 208 -56.57 14.39 17.16
N ALA A 209 -57.39 15.41 17.31
CA ALA A 209 -58.77 15.49 16.81
C ALA A 209 -59.65 14.25 17.09
N GLY A 210 -59.47 13.59 18.25
CA GLY A 210 -60.24 12.42 18.64
C GLY A 210 -59.68 11.10 18.14
N GLN A 211 -58.45 11.11 17.67
CA GLN A 211 -57.71 9.90 17.32
C GLN A 211 -57.29 9.12 18.57
N GLY A 212 -57.07 7.84 18.40
CA GLY A 212 -56.56 6.97 19.45
C GLY A 212 -55.75 5.82 18.93
N VAL A 213 -54.90 5.28 19.78
CA VAL A 213 -54.06 4.11 19.51
C VAL A 213 -54.21 3.13 20.66
N ARG A 214 -54.44 1.86 20.36
CA ARG A 214 -54.49 0.78 21.35
C ARG A 214 -53.37 -0.24 21.02
N ILE A 215 -52.72 -0.70 22.06
CA ILE A 215 -51.74 -1.78 21.95
C ILE A 215 -52.45 -3.09 22.28
N PRO A 216 -52.73 -3.98 21.33
CA PRO A 216 -53.45 -5.21 21.59
C PRO A 216 -52.58 -6.17 22.40
N SER A 217 -53.24 -7.08 23.17
CA SER A 217 -52.58 -8.03 24.07
C SER A 217 -51.66 -9.06 23.36
N ASP A 218 -51.81 -9.22 22.05
CA ASP A 218 -50.97 -10.05 21.21
C ASP A 218 -49.88 -9.26 20.48
N SER A 219 -49.67 -7.98 20.84
CA SER A 219 -48.56 -7.20 20.35
C SER A 219 -47.24 -7.61 21.01
N SER A 220 -46.17 -7.68 20.20
CA SER A 220 -44.82 -7.99 20.67
C SER A 220 -43.98 -6.73 20.90
N LEU A 221 -44.58 -5.64 21.27
CA LEU A 221 -43.88 -4.44 21.71
C LEU A 221 -43.28 -4.65 23.08
N ASP A 222 -42.06 -4.14 23.30
CA ASP A 222 -41.45 -4.15 24.63
C ASP A 222 -42.08 -3.09 25.55
N ASN A 223 -42.26 -1.86 25.05
CA ASN A 223 -42.76 -0.73 25.79
C ASN A 223 -43.45 0.29 24.88
N ALA A 224 -44.32 1.07 25.46
CA ALA A 224 -44.96 2.19 24.80
C ALA A 224 -45.04 3.36 25.80
N TYR A 225 -44.74 4.56 25.33
CA TYR A 225 -44.63 5.73 26.20
C TYR A 225 -45.35 6.96 25.64
N VAL A 226 -45.96 7.75 26.50
CA VAL A 226 -46.31 9.13 26.26
C VAL A 226 -45.42 10.05 27.10
N LEU A 227 -45.30 11.30 26.71
CA LEU A 227 -44.49 12.27 27.48
C LEU A 227 -44.99 12.40 28.92
N LYS A 228 -44.08 12.43 29.91
CA LYS A 228 -44.42 12.68 31.34
C LYS A 228 -45.06 14.04 31.47
N ASN A 229 -46.10 14.09 32.28
CA ASN A 229 -46.95 15.27 32.47
C ASN A 229 -47.68 15.72 31.19
N ASN A 230 -47.98 14.79 30.30
CA ASN A 230 -48.76 15.07 29.11
C ASN A 230 -50.18 15.52 29.54
N ASP A 231 -50.53 16.73 29.14
CA ASP A 231 -51.85 17.35 29.43
C ASP A 231 -52.83 17.24 28.23
N TYR A 232 -52.37 16.56 27.15
CA TYR A 232 -53.14 16.46 25.92
C TYR A 232 -53.69 15.04 25.68
N LEU A 233 -52.83 14.02 25.69
CA LEU A 233 -53.25 12.64 25.52
C LEU A 233 -53.78 12.04 26.84
N THR A 234 -54.90 11.34 26.75
CA THR A 234 -55.44 10.54 27.86
C THR A 234 -54.92 9.09 27.68
N VAL A 235 -54.30 8.54 28.73
CA VAL A 235 -53.85 7.16 28.79
C VAL A 235 -54.87 6.35 29.61
N ASP A 236 -55.34 5.25 29.03
CA ASP A 236 -56.20 4.25 29.70
C ASP A 236 -55.63 2.85 29.45
N GLY A 237 -54.85 2.36 30.40
CA GLY A 237 -54.17 1.07 30.31
C GLY A 237 -53.26 0.93 29.07
N ASN A 238 -53.70 0.15 28.10
CA ASN A 238 -53.00 -0.10 26.85
C ASN A 238 -53.40 0.85 25.69
N SER A 239 -54.17 1.90 25.99
CA SER A 239 -54.74 2.80 25.01
C SER A 239 -54.36 4.25 25.29
N VAL A 240 -54.20 5.01 24.23
CA VAL A 240 -54.10 6.49 24.27
C VAL A 240 -55.14 7.09 23.37
N SER A 241 -55.66 8.22 23.77
CA SER A 241 -56.64 8.98 22.98
C SER A 241 -56.42 10.46 23.11
N SER A 242 -56.70 11.19 22.06
CA SER A 242 -56.65 12.65 22.06
C SER A 242 -58.00 13.29 22.27
N PRO A 243 -58.05 14.55 22.77
CA PRO A 243 -59.28 15.35 22.76
C PRO A 243 -59.61 15.76 21.31
N LEU A 244 -60.68 16.56 21.20
CA LEU A 244 -61.14 17.04 19.87
C LEU A 244 -60.28 18.15 19.26
N GLY A 245 -59.42 18.78 20.03
CA GLY A 245 -58.49 19.77 19.51
C GLY A 245 -57.42 19.14 18.66
N SER A 246 -56.71 19.91 17.85
CA SER A 246 -55.52 19.46 17.15
C SER A 246 -54.28 20.10 17.79
N VAL A 247 -53.18 19.40 17.66
CA VAL A 247 -51.81 19.87 17.94
C VAL A 247 -51.04 19.89 16.63
N GLU A 248 -49.93 20.60 16.62
CA GLU A 248 -49.06 20.53 15.47
C GLU A 248 -48.37 19.13 15.39
N PRO A 249 -48.09 18.58 14.22
CA PRO A 249 -47.53 17.22 14.07
C PRO A 249 -46.21 17.03 14.80
N ASP A 250 -45.46 18.09 15.05
CA ASP A 250 -44.19 18.10 15.78
C ASP A 250 -44.34 18.41 17.28
N ASP A 251 -45.55 18.56 17.77
CA ASP A 251 -45.81 18.71 19.22
C ASP A 251 -45.73 17.34 19.89
N PRO A 252 -44.73 17.11 20.77
CA PRO A 252 -44.54 15.83 21.43
C PRO A 252 -45.68 15.41 22.36
N ARG A 253 -46.62 16.32 22.70
CA ARG A 253 -47.82 15.99 23.47
C ARG A 253 -48.80 15.11 22.70
N GLY A 254 -48.73 15.14 21.35
CA GLY A 254 -49.51 14.28 20.45
C GLY A 254 -48.78 13.00 20.00
N TRP A 255 -47.72 12.60 20.68
CA TRP A 255 -46.91 11.45 20.29
C TRP A 255 -47.07 10.24 21.20
N LEU A 256 -46.96 9.03 20.58
CA LEU A 256 -46.82 7.76 21.28
C LEU A 256 -45.52 7.08 20.77
N ASN A 257 -44.54 6.97 21.64
CA ASN A 257 -43.30 6.26 21.34
C ASN A 257 -43.46 4.77 21.60
N LEU A 258 -43.02 3.95 20.66
CA LEU A 258 -43.04 2.49 20.68
C LEU A 258 -41.62 1.96 20.69
N PHE A 259 -41.34 0.98 21.55
CA PHE A 259 -40.07 0.29 21.64
C PHE A 259 -40.31 -1.17 21.35
N TYR A 260 -39.48 -1.74 20.50
CA TYR A 260 -39.63 -3.12 20.01
C TYR A 260 -38.29 -3.83 19.88
N ASN A 261 -38.31 -5.14 20.16
CA ASN A 261 -37.19 -6.05 19.93
C ASN A 261 -37.78 -7.36 19.37
N THR A 262 -38.20 -7.30 18.12
CA THR A 262 -39.00 -8.35 17.49
C THR A 262 -38.92 -8.25 15.96
N ASP A 263 -39.34 -9.32 15.28
CA ASP A 263 -39.55 -9.30 13.83
C ASP A 263 -40.92 -8.72 13.41
N ASN A 264 -41.84 -8.54 14.35
CA ASN A 264 -43.12 -7.93 14.10
C ASN A 264 -43.85 -7.50 15.38
N PHE A 265 -44.70 -6.48 15.28
CA PHE A 265 -45.63 -6.07 16.32
C PHE A 265 -46.96 -5.59 15.73
N THR A 266 -47.99 -5.49 16.56
CA THR A 266 -49.29 -4.99 16.15
C THR A 266 -49.71 -3.78 16.91
N VAL A 267 -50.43 -2.87 16.21
CA VAL A 267 -51.01 -1.66 16.73
C VAL A 267 -52.44 -1.56 16.22
N GLU A 268 -53.36 -1.10 17.03
CA GLU A 268 -54.75 -0.77 16.66
C GLU A 268 -54.91 0.75 16.60
N PHE A 269 -55.28 1.23 15.44
CA PHE A 269 -55.62 2.62 15.18
C PHE A 269 -57.11 2.85 15.27
N CYS A 270 -57.56 3.88 16.03
CA CYS A 270 -58.95 4.15 16.21
C CYS A 270 -59.25 5.65 16.17
N HIS A 271 -60.50 5.93 15.95
CA HIS A 271 -61.07 7.27 16.11
C HIS A 271 -62.14 7.21 17.21
N GLN A 272 -61.69 7.16 18.43
CA GLN A 272 -62.58 6.93 19.61
C GLN A 272 -63.74 7.87 19.70
N PHE A 273 -63.53 9.12 19.38
CA PHE A 273 -64.57 10.11 19.38
C PHE A 273 -65.81 9.70 18.58
N ARG A 274 -65.64 8.92 17.53
CA ARG A 274 -66.72 8.54 16.63
C ARG A 274 -67.47 7.29 17.08
N LEU A 275 -66.86 6.43 17.85
CA LEU A 275 -67.55 5.28 18.38
C LEU A 275 -68.64 5.65 19.37
N ASP A 276 -68.38 6.56 20.33
CA ASP A 276 -69.25 6.87 21.39
C ASP A 276 -70.24 8.01 21.05
N LYS A 277 -69.84 8.98 20.27
CA LYS A 277 -70.59 10.19 20.01
C LYS A 277 -71.23 10.30 18.64
N TRP A 278 -70.66 9.64 17.65
CA TRP A 278 -71.25 9.61 16.32
C TRP A 278 -72.50 8.83 16.22
N ASP A 279 -72.60 7.69 16.87
CA ASP A 279 -73.83 6.86 16.89
C ASP A 279 -74.93 7.60 17.64
N LYS A 280 -74.61 8.23 18.76
CA LYS A 280 -75.53 9.07 19.48
C LYS A 280 -75.96 10.33 18.71
N SER A 281 -75.01 10.96 18.01
CA SER A 281 -75.32 12.14 17.21
C SER A 281 -76.16 11.77 15.99
N ARG A 282 -75.90 10.58 15.41
CA ARG A 282 -76.70 10.04 14.30
C ARG A 282 -78.13 9.75 14.77
N GLU A 283 -78.28 9.08 15.89
CA GLU A 283 -79.55 8.82 16.48
C GLU A 283 -80.34 10.11 16.78
N ASP A 284 -79.67 11.10 17.35
CA ASP A 284 -80.30 12.41 17.63
C ASP A 284 -80.64 13.14 16.35
N ALA A 285 -79.80 13.02 15.29
CA ALA A 285 -80.04 13.64 13.99
C ALA A 285 -81.21 12.95 13.25
N ILE A 286 -81.30 11.63 13.30
CA ILE A 286 -82.44 10.88 12.76
C ILE A 286 -83.72 11.20 13.51
N ALA A 287 -83.68 11.27 14.83
CA ALA A 287 -84.85 11.68 15.67
C ALA A 287 -85.29 13.09 15.33
N LYS A 288 -84.43 14.06 15.15
CA LYS A 288 -84.72 15.40 14.65
C LYS A 288 -85.27 15.45 13.25
N ALA A 289 -84.83 14.58 12.35
CA ALA A 289 -85.30 14.49 10.98
C ALA A 289 -86.66 13.80 10.88
N GLY A 290 -87.07 13.07 11.94
CA GLY A 290 -88.33 12.34 11.99
C GLY A 290 -88.37 10.94 11.40
N SER A 291 -87.38 10.63 10.56
CA SER A 291 -87.14 9.27 10.10
C SER A 291 -85.70 9.15 9.53
N GLN A 292 -85.17 7.92 9.40
CA GLN A 292 -83.87 7.60 8.77
C GLN A 292 -83.82 7.98 7.29
N GLU A 293 -84.94 7.73 6.58
CA GLU A 293 -85.06 8.08 5.15
C GLU A 293 -84.94 9.59 4.95
N ARG A 294 -85.62 10.36 5.77
CA ARG A 294 -85.63 11.83 5.68
C ARG A 294 -84.28 12.40 6.10
N TRP A 295 -83.60 11.80 7.09
CA TRP A 295 -82.26 12.17 7.45
C TRP A 295 -81.29 11.85 6.28
N ALA A 296 -81.34 10.69 5.63
CA ALA A 296 -80.56 10.31 4.46
C ALA A 296 -80.84 11.24 3.30
N GLU A 297 -82.10 11.66 3.05
CA GLU A 297 -82.42 12.60 2.00
C GLU A 297 -81.81 14.00 2.27
N ILE A 298 -81.91 14.49 3.53
CA ILE A 298 -81.33 15.78 3.95
C ILE A 298 -79.78 15.72 3.79
N THR A 299 -79.19 14.64 4.15
CA THR A 299 -77.73 14.46 4.10
C THR A 299 -77.17 14.25 2.67
N ARG A 300 -77.97 13.69 1.75
CA ARG A 300 -77.66 13.65 0.31
C ARG A 300 -77.68 15.01 -0.36
N ASN A 301 -78.69 15.88 0.05
CA ASN A 301 -79.02 17.08 -0.70
C ASN A 301 -78.58 18.39 0.00
N LYS A 302 -78.32 18.39 1.28
CA LYS A 302 -77.84 19.58 2.01
C LYS A 302 -77.09 19.19 3.27
N TYR A 303 -75.83 19.53 3.28
CA TYR A 303 -74.97 19.36 4.41
C TYR A 303 -75.25 20.23 5.63
N LEU A 304 -76.03 21.25 5.44
CA LEU A 304 -76.44 22.22 6.48
C LEU A 304 -77.93 22.05 6.79
N ASP A 305 -78.31 22.25 8.07
CA ASP A 305 -79.71 22.41 8.45
C ASP A 305 -80.26 23.68 7.79
N PRO A 306 -81.54 23.83 7.73
CA PRO A 306 -82.22 25.02 7.15
C PRO A 306 -81.80 26.36 7.77
N SER A 307 -81.16 26.37 8.96
CA SER A 307 -80.61 27.55 9.62
C SER A 307 -79.13 27.80 9.31
N GLY A 308 -78.51 27.02 8.44
CA GLY A 308 -77.14 27.20 8.06
C GLY A 308 -76.09 26.52 8.94
N ASN A 309 -76.56 25.72 9.94
CA ASN A 309 -75.68 25.01 10.87
C ASN A 309 -75.34 23.58 10.34
N SER A 310 -74.22 23.13 10.66
CA SER A 310 -73.79 21.75 10.37
C SER A 310 -74.63 20.73 11.11
N TYR A 311 -75.12 19.67 10.45
CA TYR A 311 -75.94 18.58 11.04
C TYR A 311 -75.17 17.67 12.02
N CYS A 312 -74.15 18.13 12.61
CA CYS A 312 -73.51 17.50 13.78
C CYS A 312 -73.91 18.27 15.06
N PRO A 313 -75.12 18.06 15.64
CA PRO A 313 -75.66 18.89 16.68
C PRO A 313 -74.84 18.92 17.94
N ASN A 314 -73.99 17.96 18.18
CA ASN A 314 -73.16 17.91 19.40
C ASN A 314 -71.78 18.56 19.22
N PHE A 315 -71.48 19.12 18.06
CA PHE A 315 -70.25 19.75 17.78
C PHE A 315 -70.36 21.28 17.51
N LYS A 316 -70.95 21.98 18.47
CA LYS A 316 -71.04 23.43 18.42
C LYS A 316 -69.66 24.06 18.15
N GLY A 317 -69.51 24.66 16.99
CA GLY A 317 -68.31 25.40 16.61
C GLY A 317 -67.27 24.63 15.78
N GLN A 318 -67.43 23.33 15.57
CA GLN A 318 -66.53 22.58 14.68
C GLN A 318 -67.12 22.34 13.27
N LYS A 319 -66.44 22.79 12.28
CA LYS A 319 -66.84 22.70 10.86
C LYS A 319 -66.84 21.31 10.24
N TYR A 320 -66.46 20.24 11.01
CA TYR A 320 -66.14 18.96 10.44
C TYR A 320 -66.58 17.75 11.26
N CYS A 321 -67.41 16.92 10.73
CA CYS A 321 -67.57 15.55 11.17
C CYS A 321 -66.53 14.68 10.38
N LYS A 322 -65.34 14.69 10.80
CA LYS A 322 -64.30 13.90 10.14
C LYS A 322 -64.56 12.42 10.35
N ALA A 323 -64.80 11.64 9.26
CA ALA A 323 -64.95 10.19 9.31
C ALA A 323 -63.62 9.48 9.20
N TYR A 324 -62.54 10.21 9.18
CA TYR A 324 -61.21 9.65 8.93
C TYR A 324 -60.21 10.08 9.97
N ALA A 325 -59.18 9.25 10.14
CA ALA A 325 -57.99 9.54 10.88
C ALA A 325 -56.78 9.08 10.11
N TYR A 326 -55.73 9.80 10.21
CA TYR A 326 -54.46 9.51 9.63
C TYR A 326 -53.38 9.45 10.68
N PHE A 327 -52.52 8.44 10.64
CA PHE A 327 -51.45 8.22 11.61
C PHE A 327 -50.14 8.05 10.87
N ASP A 328 -49.16 8.84 11.20
CA ASP A 328 -47.81 8.74 10.67
C ASP A 328 -46.85 8.12 11.68
N PHE A 329 -45.97 7.28 11.15
CA PHE A 329 -44.78 6.87 11.85
C PHE A 329 -43.59 7.72 11.46
N THR A 330 -42.86 8.13 12.47
CA THR A 330 -41.67 8.95 12.30
C THR A 330 -40.52 8.44 13.14
N SER A 331 -39.33 8.90 12.80
CA SER A 331 -38.10 8.68 13.53
C SER A 331 -37.96 9.45 14.82
N TYR A 332 -38.84 10.40 15.11
CA TYR A 332 -38.78 11.17 16.34
C TYR A 332 -38.95 10.31 17.60
N CYS A 333 -38.20 10.65 18.63
CA CYS A 333 -38.31 10.03 19.94
C CYS A 333 -38.36 11.12 21.03
N PHE A 334 -38.88 10.79 22.20
CA PHE A 334 -38.86 11.72 23.32
C PHE A 334 -37.46 12.01 23.84
N GLY A 335 -36.57 11.07 23.78
CA GLY A 335 -35.21 11.17 24.28
C GLY A 335 -34.15 10.97 23.18
N ASP A 336 -32.96 11.46 23.44
CA ASP A 336 -31.78 11.19 22.63
C ASP A 336 -31.39 9.73 22.80
N VAL A 337 -30.86 9.09 21.74
CA VAL A 337 -30.37 7.71 21.78
C VAL A 337 -28.92 7.71 22.20
N GLU A 338 -28.52 6.79 23.06
CA GLU A 338 -27.11 6.65 23.45
C GLU A 338 -26.19 6.39 22.25
N MET A 339 -25.05 7.07 22.23
CA MET A 339 -23.93 6.78 21.32
C MET A 339 -22.94 5.88 22.03
N LYS A 340 -23.18 4.57 22.05
CA LYS A 340 -22.30 3.62 22.75
C LYS A 340 -21.19 3.06 21.89
N LYS A 341 -21.26 3.22 20.58
CA LYS A 341 -20.28 2.65 19.69
C LYS A 341 -19.10 3.60 19.51
N ALA A 342 -17.94 3.20 20.02
CA ALA A 342 -16.71 3.90 19.74
C ALA A 342 -16.45 3.94 18.22
N PRO A 343 -15.87 5.01 17.69
CA PRO A 343 -15.54 5.08 16.28
C PRO A 343 -14.51 4.00 15.91
N GLU A 344 -14.59 3.49 14.70
CA GLU A 344 -13.65 2.53 14.16
C GLU A 344 -12.61 3.24 13.32
N LYS A 345 -11.36 2.78 13.38
CA LYS A 345 -10.28 3.31 12.54
C LYS A 345 -9.61 2.22 11.72
N ARG A 346 -9.29 2.56 10.48
CA ARG A 346 -8.58 1.69 9.55
C ARG A 346 -7.52 2.49 8.79
N VAL A 347 -6.59 1.78 8.17
CA VAL A 347 -5.56 2.36 7.32
C VAL A 347 -5.44 1.55 6.03
N GLY A 348 -5.16 2.22 4.93
CA GLY A 348 -5.00 1.57 3.63
C GLY A 348 -4.32 2.44 2.59
N GLU A 349 -4.13 1.89 1.41
CA GLU A 349 -3.61 2.61 0.25
C GLU A 349 -4.46 3.83 -0.08
N ALA A 350 -3.85 4.82 -0.73
CA ALA A 350 -4.58 5.99 -1.20
C ALA A 350 -5.77 5.59 -2.09
N ASN A 351 -6.95 6.17 -1.82
CA ASN A 351 -8.21 5.92 -2.53
C ASN A 351 -8.80 4.49 -2.39
N CYS A 352 -8.35 3.71 -1.41
CA CYS A 352 -9.00 2.44 -1.10
C CYS A 352 -10.38 2.67 -0.45
N THR A 353 -11.26 1.67 -0.53
CA THR A 353 -12.54 1.69 0.19
C THR A 353 -12.36 1.27 1.65
N TRP A 354 -13.39 1.48 2.46
CA TRP A 354 -13.38 1.02 3.85
C TRP A 354 -13.15 -0.48 3.98
N GLU A 355 -13.71 -1.28 3.10
CA GLU A 355 -13.60 -2.74 3.09
C GLU A 355 -12.18 -3.21 2.71
N GLN A 356 -11.47 -2.42 1.92
CA GLN A 356 -10.08 -2.67 1.52
C GLN A 356 -9.08 -2.21 2.59
N ALA A 357 -9.46 -1.26 3.42
CA ALA A 357 -8.63 -0.74 4.50
C ALA A 357 -8.54 -1.75 5.66
N ALA A 358 -7.39 -1.83 6.31
CA ALA A 358 -7.10 -2.76 7.39
C ALA A 358 -7.21 -2.11 8.78
N ALA A 359 -7.74 -2.85 9.75
CA ALA A 359 -7.57 -2.56 11.17
C ALA A 359 -6.18 -3.07 11.60
N ALA A 360 -5.14 -2.37 11.18
CA ALA A 360 -3.75 -2.80 11.32
C ALA A 360 -3.30 -2.74 12.78
N SER A 361 -2.90 -3.88 13.35
CA SER A 361 -2.40 -3.96 14.73
C SER A 361 -0.88 -3.77 14.79
N LYS A 362 -0.35 -3.69 15.99
CA LYS A 362 1.10 -3.62 16.23
C LYS A 362 1.84 -4.84 15.66
N GLU A 363 1.24 -6.02 15.74
CA GLU A 363 1.79 -7.29 15.24
C GLU A 363 1.67 -7.44 13.72
N LYS A 364 0.67 -6.75 13.14
CA LYS A 364 0.41 -6.73 11.69
C LYS A 364 0.19 -5.30 11.22
N PRO A 365 1.22 -4.47 11.24
CA PRO A 365 1.11 -3.07 10.82
C PRO A 365 0.92 -2.97 9.30
N PHE A 366 0.31 -1.88 8.86
CA PHE A 366 0.20 -1.55 7.45
C PHE A 366 1.53 -0.98 6.95
N GLY A 367 2.05 -1.53 5.85
CA GLY A 367 3.30 -1.06 5.23
C GLY A 367 3.12 0.27 4.52
N ILE A 368 3.98 1.24 4.82
CA ILE A 368 4.01 2.54 4.14
C ILE A 368 5.38 2.80 3.53
N ARG A 369 5.43 3.71 2.54
CA ARG A 369 6.67 4.18 1.91
C ARG A 369 6.80 5.68 2.09
N GLN A 370 8.03 6.13 2.17
CA GLN A 370 8.33 7.56 2.26
C GLN A 370 7.74 8.32 1.06
N GLY A 371 7.11 9.46 1.32
CA GLY A 371 6.53 10.30 0.28
C GLY A 371 5.27 9.76 -0.40
N GLN A 372 4.99 8.45 -0.32
CA GLN A 372 3.78 7.85 -0.85
C GLN A 372 2.57 8.22 -0.01
N GLU A 373 1.48 8.60 -0.68
CA GLU A 373 0.21 8.88 -0.03
C GLU A 373 -0.50 7.58 0.35
N PHE A 374 -0.91 7.49 1.60
CA PHE A 374 -1.81 6.47 2.14
C PHE A 374 -2.94 7.16 2.90
N GLN A 375 -3.93 6.43 3.38
CA GLN A 375 -5.05 7.07 4.07
C GLN A 375 -5.41 6.37 5.37
N TYR A 376 -5.71 7.20 6.38
CA TYR A 376 -6.49 6.79 7.54
C TYR A 376 -7.97 7.01 7.26
N MET A 377 -8.78 6.07 7.69
CA MET A 377 -10.23 6.16 7.62
C MET A 377 -10.81 5.98 9.01
N ILE A 378 -11.72 6.88 9.40
CA ILE A 378 -12.40 6.84 10.68
C ILE A 378 -13.88 6.74 10.40
N ARG A 379 -14.55 5.75 10.98
CA ARG A 379 -15.99 5.56 10.84
C ARG A 379 -16.68 5.82 12.16
N ALA A 380 -17.52 6.84 12.19
CA ALA A 380 -18.25 7.27 13.36
C ALA A 380 -19.76 7.18 13.11
N GLU A 381 -20.47 6.51 14.00
CA GLU A 381 -21.93 6.40 13.97
C GLU A 381 -22.56 7.50 14.81
N VAL A 382 -23.56 8.18 14.25
CA VAL A 382 -24.37 9.17 14.94
C VAL A 382 -25.77 8.59 15.10
N THR A 383 -26.17 8.31 16.33
CA THR A 383 -27.55 7.90 16.66
C THR A 383 -28.48 9.10 16.73
N PRO A 384 -29.82 8.92 16.71
CA PRO A 384 -30.77 10.01 16.82
C PRO A 384 -30.56 10.84 18.08
N ASN A 385 -30.04 12.03 17.91
CA ASN A 385 -29.67 12.93 19.02
C ASN A 385 -29.84 14.38 18.63
N ARG A 386 -30.24 15.18 19.62
CA ARG A 386 -30.22 16.64 19.54
C ARG A 386 -28.85 17.13 19.95
N LEU A 387 -27.94 17.28 18.97
CA LEU A 387 -26.56 17.62 19.22
C LEU A 387 -26.34 19.14 19.22
N LYS A 388 -25.54 19.59 20.17
CA LYS A 388 -24.96 20.94 20.22
C LYS A 388 -23.57 20.92 19.53
N SER A 389 -22.84 19.82 19.63
CA SER A 389 -21.57 19.63 18.93
C SER A 389 -21.32 18.18 18.61
N PHE A 390 -20.61 17.95 17.49
CA PHE A 390 -20.05 16.66 17.09
C PHE A 390 -18.70 16.90 16.43
N VAL A 391 -17.67 16.26 16.93
CA VAL A 391 -16.29 16.49 16.49
C VAL A 391 -15.57 15.16 16.38
N VAL A 392 -14.91 14.92 15.24
CA VAL A 392 -13.93 13.86 15.06
C VAL A 392 -12.56 14.50 14.95
N GLN A 393 -11.61 14.02 15.74
CA GLN A 393 -10.26 14.55 15.81
C GLN A 393 -9.24 13.41 15.66
N ASP A 394 -8.20 13.69 14.91
CA ASP A 394 -7.05 12.82 14.74
C ASP A 394 -5.77 13.62 14.99
N ILE A 395 -4.85 13.07 15.76
CA ILE A 395 -3.54 13.67 15.99
C ILE A 395 -2.49 12.73 15.43
N LEU A 396 -1.96 13.10 14.27
CA LEU A 396 -0.91 12.34 13.62
C LEU A 396 0.40 12.43 14.42
N GLU A 397 1.17 11.36 14.38
CA GLU A 397 2.55 11.40 14.90
C GLU A 397 3.43 12.32 14.04
N ASP A 398 4.48 12.90 14.63
CA ASP A 398 5.33 13.92 14.01
C ASP A 398 6.13 13.42 12.78
N CYS A 399 6.28 12.09 12.64
CA CYS A 399 6.85 11.46 11.45
C CYS A 399 5.89 11.37 10.25
N LEU A 400 4.62 11.74 10.43
CA LEU A 400 3.61 11.77 9.39
C LEU A 400 3.24 13.22 9.06
N THR A 401 2.66 13.45 7.90
CA THR A 401 2.18 14.75 7.48
C THR A 401 0.90 14.65 6.68
N ILE A 402 0.06 15.65 6.83
CA ILE A 402 -1.10 15.92 5.98
C ILE A 402 -0.93 17.34 5.42
N GLU A 403 -1.18 17.51 4.13
CA GLU A 403 -0.86 18.76 3.45
C GLU A 403 -1.76 19.91 3.92
N ASP A 404 -3.07 19.75 3.81
CA ASP A 404 -4.08 20.70 4.24
C ASP A 404 -5.47 20.04 4.34
N ALA A 405 -6.49 20.85 4.60
CA ALA A 405 -7.88 20.38 4.73
C ALA A 405 -8.46 19.75 3.45
N SER A 406 -7.89 20.01 2.26
CA SER A 406 -8.33 19.39 1.00
C SER A 406 -8.01 17.90 0.93
N LYS A 407 -7.11 17.43 1.81
CA LYS A 407 -6.75 16.01 1.97
C LYS A 407 -7.71 15.23 2.87
N VAL A 408 -8.74 15.90 3.36
CA VAL A 408 -9.78 15.30 4.18
C VAL A 408 -11.08 15.25 3.38
N SER A 409 -11.71 14.08 3.33
CA SER A 409 -13.04 13.91 2.75
C SER A 409 -13.95 13.15 3.69
N ILE A 410 -15.23 13.52 3.68
CA ILE A 410 -16.22 12.90 4.56
C ILE A 410 -17.38 12.43 3.70
N VAL A 411 -17.75 11.15 3.88
CA VAL A 411 -18.89 10.55 3.19
C VAL A 411 -19.86 9.97 4.21
N ASN A 412 -21.15 10.07 3.91
CA ASN A 412 -22.19 9.41 4.70
C ASN A 412 -22.35 7.93 4.30
N ASP A 413 -23.25 7.21 4.94
CA ASP A 413 -23.50 5.80 4.66
C ASP A 413 -24.23 5.55 3.33
N ALA A 414 -24.80 6.57 2.71
CA ALA A 414 -25.31 6.53 1.34
C ALA A 414 -24.23 6.74 0.28
N GLY A 415 -22.97 6.94 0.69
CA GLY A 415 -21.84 7.19 -0.19
C GLY A 415 -21.77 8.61 -0.76
N GLN A 416 -22.57 9.53 -0.22
CA GLN A 416 -22.55 10.93 -0.64
C GLN A 416 -21.44 11.68 0.09
N THR A 417 -20.73 12.53 -0.64
CA THR A 417 -19.75 13.44 -0.05
C THR A 417 -20.46 14.56 0.69
N VAL A 418 -20.17 14.66 1.99
CA VAL A 418 -20.77 15.62 2.93
C VAL A 418 -19.71 16.41 3.69
N THR A 419 -18.54 16.59 3.08
CA THR A 419 -17.44 17.34 3.70
C THR A 419 -17.85 18.78 4.03
N ASP A 420 -18.74 19.38 3.25
CA ASP A 420 -19.30 20.71 3.45
C ASP A 420 -20.21 20.83 4.66
N TRP A 421 -20.64 19.71 5.24
CA TRP A 421 -21.38 19.69 6.52
C TRP A 421 -20.48 19.91 7.74
N PHE A 422 -19.16 19.93 7.52
CA PHE A 422 -18.15 20.05 8.56
C PHE A 422 -17.22 21.23 8.33
N ASP A 423 -16.77 21.82 9.39
CA ASP A 423 -15.61 22.68 9.43
C ASP A 423 -14.38 21.79 9.63
N VAL A 424 -13.55 21.68 8.60
CA VAL A 424 -12.33 20.86 8.59
C VAL A 424 -11.14 21.78 8.80
N ALA A 425 -10.39 21.53 9.88
CA ALA A 425 -9.15 22.24 10.19
C ALA A 425 -7.97 21.27 10.29
N VAL A 426 -6.85 21.67 9.70
CA VAL A 426 -5.56 20.98 9.80
C VAL A 426 -4.55 21.96 10.40
N GLU A 427 -4.11 21.69 11.62
CA GLU A 427 -3.19 22.53 12.40
C GLU A 427 -1.96 21.69 12.78
N GLY A 428 -0.94 21.70 11.94
CA GLY A 428 0.22 20.81 12.09
C GLY A 428 -0.19 19.33 11.96
N GLN A 429 -0.02 18.56 13.01
CA GLN A 429 -0.43 17.14 13.09
C GLN A 429 -1.89 16.92 13.46
N LYS A 430 -2.58 17.96 13.91
CA LYS A 430 -3.95 17.87 14.40
C LYS A 430 -4.95 18.11 13.27
N VAL A 431 -5.77 17.11 12.99
CA VAL A 431 -6.91 17.19 12.09
C VAL A 431 -8.19 17.23 12.92
N THR A 432 -9.03 18.22 12.69
CA THR A 432 -10.30 18.38 13.38
C THR A 432 -11.42 18.54 12.37
N CYS A 433 -12.42 17.67 12.44
CA CYS A 433 -13.65 17.73 11.67
C CYS A 433 -14.81 18.02 12.63
N ARG A 434 -15.33 19.23 12.61
CA ARG A 434 -16.41 19.68 13.46
C ARG A 434 -17.68 19.87 12.65
N ALA A 435 -18.76 19.19 13.01
CA ALA A 435 -20.04 19.42 12.37
C ALA A 435 -20.51 20.87 12.55
N LYS A 436 -21.02 21.47 11.48
CA LYS A 436 -21.58 22.83 11.48
C LYS A 436 -22.91 22.89 12.24
N ALA A 437 -23.24 24.03 12.77
CA ALA A 437 -24.46 24.21 13.57
C ALA A 437 -25.75 23.92 12.76
N GLU A 438 -25.78 24.30 11.49
CA GLU A 438 -26.88 23.98 10.57
C GLU A 438 -27.00 22.48 10.30
N SER A 439 -25.89 21.76 10.15
CA SER A 439 -25.87 20.32 9.93
C SER A 439 -26.41 19.57 11.17
N LEU A 440 -26.05 20.00 12.37
CA LEU A 440 -26.48 19.37 13.62
C LEU A 440 -28.00 19.47 13.86
N GLN A 441 -28.68 20.40 13.18
CA GLN A 441 -30.13 20.56 13.24
C GLN A 441 -30.85 19.78 12.15
N ASP A 442 -30.13 19.26 11.17
CA ASP A 442 -30.69 18.46 10.10
C ASP A 442 -30.88 17.01 10.57
N GLU A 443 -32.10 16.51 10.47
CA GLU A 443 -32.41 15.11 10.75
C GLU A 443 -31.58 14.14 9.90
N ALA A 444 -31.28 14.50 8.67
CA ALA A 444 -30.42 13.71 7.79
C ALA A 444 -29.00 13.55 8.34
N PHE A 445 -28.55 14.44 9.24
CA PHE A 445 -27.26 14.33 9.90
C PHE A 445 -27.30 13.42 11.13
N THR A 446 -28.39 13.47 11.92
CA THR A 446 -28.44 12.87 13.27
C THR A 446 -29.21 11.57 13.35
N ASP A 447 -29.81 11.11 12.27
CA ASP A 447 -30.68 9.92 12.28
C ASP A 447 -29.96 8.65 11.82
N ASN A 448 -29.27 7.97 12.76
CA ASN A 448 -28.54 6.72 12.52
C ASN A 448 -27.58 6.78 11.32
N GLN A 449 -26.87 7.88 11.20
CA GLN A 449 -25.90 8.06 10.12
C GLN A 449 -24.53 7.53 10.52
N THR A 450 -23.84 6.91 9.55
CA THR A 450 -22.44 6.56 9.71
C THR A 450 -21.60 7.42 8.78
N TYR A 451 -20.72 8.21 9.36
CA TYR A 451 -19.78 9.04 8.62
C TYR A 451 -18.43 8.38 8.52
N THR A 452 -17.86 8.36 7.32
CA THR A 452 -16.50 7.91 7.07
C THR A 452 -15.62 9.11 6.74
N PHE A 453 -14.70 9.42 7.64
CA PHE A 453 -13.70 10.47 7.52
C PHE A 453 -12.44 9.85 6.93
N THR A 454 -11.98 10.34 5.81
CA THR A 454 -10.76 9.88 5.12
C THR A 454 -9.72 10.96 5.16
N LEU A 455 -8.56 10.66 5.74
CA LEU A 455 -7.39 11.54 5.85
C LEU A 455 -6.27 10.99 4.99
N LYS A 456 -5.84 11.71 3.96
CA LYS A 456 -4.71 11.34 3.09
C LYS A 456 -3.42 11.90 3.67
N VAL A 457 -2.56 10.99 4.06
CA VAL A 457 -1.33 11.30 4.79
C VAL A 457 -0.11 10.72 4.09
N ARG A 458 1.08 11.21 4.45
CA ARG A 458 2.37 10.72 3.96
C ARG A 458 3.36 10.58 5.11
N GLN A 459 4.29 9.66 4.99
CA GLN A 459 5.48 9.66 5.82
C GLN A 459 6.37 10.84 5.40
N ARG A 460 6.87 11.59 6.37
CA ARG A 460 7.83 12.67 6.12
C ARG A 460 9.15 12.13 5.59
N PRO A 461 9.94 12.97 4.90
CA PRO A 461 11.31 12.65 4.58
C PRO A 461 12.07 12.25 5.85
N GLU A 462 12.96 11.31 5.70
CA GLU A 462 13.75 10.77 6.82
C GLU A 462 14.52 11.84 7.60
N SER A 463 15.05 12.84 6.89
CA SER A 463 15.77 13.98 7.48
C SER A 463 14.92 14.82 8.45
N GLU A 464 13.60 14.65 8.42
CA GLU A 464 12.64 15.36 9.28
C GLU A 464 12.09 14.47 10.41
N ILE A 465 12.54 13.21 10.50
CA ILE A 465 12.02 12.22 11.45
C ILE A 465 13.03 11.95 12.56
N ASN A 466 12.57 11.95 13.80
CA ASN A 466 13.33 11.35 14.89
C ASN A 466 13.14 9.83 14.84
N ILE A 467 14.03 9.13 14.12
CA ILE A 467 13.96 7.69 13.90
C ILE A 467 13.93 6.93 15.23
N SER A 468 14.78 7.30 16.19
CA SER A 468 14.90 6.61 17.49
C SER A 468 13.58 6.57 18.27
N LYS A 469 12.69 7.56 18.07
CA LYS A 469 11.36 7.62 18.72
C LYS A 469 10.43 6.49 18.24
N TYR A 470 10.55 6.12 16.97
CA TYR A 470 9.63 5.19 16.31
C TYR A 470 10.29 3.86 15.93
N LEU A 471 11.59 3.71 16.16
CA LEU A 471 12.33 2.53 15.74
C LEU A 471 11.70 1.25 16.28
N ALA A 472 11.37 0.34 15.39
CA ALA A 472 10.83 -0.95 15.74
C ALA A 472 11.93 -1.88 16.30
N GLU A 473 11.52 -2.96 16.97
CA GLU A 473 12.44 -3.98 17.51
C GLU A 473 13.30 -4.66 16.44
N ASP A 474 12.86 -4.63 15.19
CA ASP A 474 13.62 -5.15 14.06
C ASP A 474 14.88 -4.33 13.74
N GLY A 475 14.98 -3.08 14.24
CA GLY A 475 16.16 -2.21 14.13
C GLY A 475 16.36 -1.58 12.74
N TYR A 476 15.36 -1.60 11.88
CA TYR A 476 15.45 -1.00 10.54
C TYR A 476 14.14 -0.39 10.01
N SER A 477 13.08 -0.42 10.80
CA SER A 477 11.82 0.20 10.43
C SER A 477 11.29 1.10 11.55
N ILE A 478 10.44 2.03 11.17
CA ILE A 478 9.61 2.78 12.12
C ILE A 478 8.26 2.09 12.26
N LEU A 479 7.75 2.07 13.48
CA LEU A 479 6.44 1.55 13.83
C LEU A 479 5.64 2.67 14.50
N VAL A 480 4.61 3.16 13.80
CA VAL A 480 3.93 4.40 14.15
C VAL A 480 2.48 4.09 14.52
N PRO A 481 2.08 4.39 15.78
CA PRO A 481 0.69 4.29 16.21
C PRO A 481 -0.12 5.47 15.70
N ASN A 482 -1.41 5.26 15.51
CA ASN A 482 -2.36 6.35 15.33
C ASN A 482 -3.75 5.96 15.80
N HIS A 483 -4.41 6.84 16.56
CA HIS A 483 -5.80 6.72 16.97
C HIS A 483 -6.51 8.05 16.75
N ALA A 484 -7.83 8.00 16.73
CA ALA A 484 -8.67 9.18 16.61
C ALA A 484 -9.69 9.19 17.74
N SER A 485 -10.27 10.34 18.00
CA SER A 485 -11.34 10.52 18.98
C SER A 485 -12.59 11.08 18.31
N MET A 486 -13.75 10.68 18.81
CA MET A 486 -15.04 11.27 18.53
C MET A 486 -15.60 11.87 19.82
N SER A 487 -15.98 13.13 19.80
CA SER A 487 -16.63 13.80 20.93
C SER A 487 -17.94 14.43 20.49
N TYR A 488 -18.91 14.42 21.37
CA TYR A 488 -20.20 15.05 21.15
C TYR A 488 -20.72 15.70 22.43
N GLU A 489 -21.58 16.73 22.28
CA GLU A 489 -22.33 17.36 23.33
C GLU A 489 -23.78 17.49 22.86
N ARG A 490 -24.72 17.03 23.67
CA ARG A 490 -26.17 17.20 23.46
C ARG A 490 -26.63 18.57 23.86
N THR A 491 -27.78 18.97 23.38
CA THR A 491 -28.38 20.27 23.74
C THR A 491 -28.69 20.40 25.25
N ASN A 492 -28.89 19.30 25.96
CA ASN A 492 -29.07 19.27 27.43
C ASN A 492 -27.72 19.36 28.19
N GLY A 493 -26.59 19.48 27.52
CA GLY A 493 -25.26 19.58 28.13
C GLY A 493 -24.60 18.25 28.45
N SER A 494 -25.25 17.11 28.23
CA SER A 494 -24.59 15.80 28.34
C SER A 494 -23.76 15.53 27.14
N GLY A 495 -22.66 14.77 27.27
CA GLY A 495 -21.79 14.43 26.19
C GLY A 495 -20.72 13.42 26.60
N ASP A 496 -19.95 12.96 25.67
CA ASP A 496 -18.84 12.02 25.90
C ASP A 496 -17.77 12.16 24.84
N THR A 497 -16.62 11.51 25.10
CA THR A 497 -15.52 11.36 24.15
C THR A 497 -15.14 9.89 24.09
N MET A 498 -15.07 9.35 22.89
CA MET A 498 -14.73 7.95 22.64
C MET A 498 -13.56 7.88 21.68
N ASP A 499 -12.59 7.03 21.99
CA ASP A 499 -11.40 6.81 21.16
C ASP A 499 -11.57 5.58 20.26
N THR A 500 -10.95 5.63 19.10
CA THR A 500 -10.79 4.45 18.22
C THR A 500 -9.76 3.48 18.80
N GLU A 501 -9.80 2.24 18.38
CA GLU A 501 -8.62 1.37 18.47
C GLU A 501 -7.43 2.02 17.74
N THR A 502 -6.23 1.74 18.26
CA THR A 502 -5.00 2.22 17.65
C THR A 502 -4.66 1.39 16.42
N VAL A 503 -4.50 2.03 15.28
CA VAL A 503 -3.94 1.41 14.07
C VAL A 503 -2.46 1.71 13.94
N TRP A 504 -1.72 0.79 13.34
CA TRP A 504 -0.27 0.88 13.25
C TRP A 504 0.20 0.85 11.80
N VAL A 505 1.15 1.72 11.48
CA VAL A 505 1.83 1.72 10.19
C VAL A 505 3.32 1.44 10.38
N LYS A 506 3.93 0.84 9.36
CA LYS A 506 5.35 0.45 9.37
C LYS A 506 6.03 0.96 8.10
N GLY A 507 7.05 1.80 8.27
CA GLY A 507 7.90 2.29 7.20
C GLY A 507 9.32 1.74 7.33
N VAL A 508 9.92 1.30 6.23
CA VAL A 508 11.32 0.86 6.22
C VAL A 508 12.23 2.08 6.17
N ILE A 509 13.25 2.07 6.99
CA ILE A 509 14.35 3.03 6.98
C ILE A 509 15.57 2.33 6.39
N PRO A 510 16.01 2.66 5.18
CA PRO A 510 17.15 1.99 4.58
C PRO A 510 18.45 2.30 5.31
N PRO A 511 19.36 1.32 5.43
CA PRO A 511 20.70 1.55 5.98
C PRO A 511 21.55 2.38 5.01
N GLU A 512 22.65 2.91 5.50
CA GLU A 512 23.68 3.54 4.69
C GLU A 512 24.94 2.66 4.72
N LEU A 513 25.18 1.95 3.61
CA LEU A 513 26.36 1.12 3.46
C LEU A 513 27.47 1.89 2.72
N GLU A 514 28.65 1.96 3.30
CA GLU A 514 29.87 2.39 2.65
C GLU A 514 30.68 1.14 2.27
N VAL A 515 31.06 1.02 0.99
CA VAL A 515 31.88 -0.08 0.47
C VAL A 515 33.20 0.48 0.04
N LYS A 516 34.30 -0.12 0.48
CA LYS A 516 35.66 0.21 0.07
C LYS A 516 36.39 -1.04 -0.34
N LYS A 517 37.00 -1.03 -1.52
CA LYS A 517 37.86 -2.10 -2.03
C LYS A 517 39.26 -1.57 -2.28
N ASN A 518 40.24 -2.28 -1.71
CA ASN A 518 41.63 -1.97 -1.82
C ASN A 518 42.40 -3.17 -2.40
N THR A 519 43.46 -2.87 -3.11
CA THR A 519 44.46 -3.87 -3.53
C THR A 519 45.84 -3.47 -2.99
N SER A 520 46.68 -4.46 -2.73
CA SER A 520 48.04 -4.22 -2.26
C SER A 520 48.90 -3.47 -3.30
N GLN A 521 48.64 -3.68 -4.57
CA GLN A 521 49.34 -3.04 -5.68
C GLN A 521 48.44 -2.95 -6.93
N TYR A 522 48.70 -1.94 -7.75
CA TYR A 522 48.03 -1.74 -9.05
C TYR A 522 48.67 -2.52 -10.17
N GLU A 523 50.02 -2.42 -10.29
CA GLU A 523 50.81 -3.10 -11.27
C GLU A 523 51.42 -4.40 -10.70
N TRP A 524 51.30 -5.50 -11.45
CA TRP A 524 51.83 -6.79 -11.04
C TRP A 524 52.26 -7.66 -12.26
N LYS A 525 53.00 -8.73 -12.03
CA LYS A 525 53.38 -9.71 -13.01
C LYS A 525 52.37 -10.85 -13.05
N THR A 526 52.22 -11.47 -14.23
CA THR A 526 51.51 -12.73 -14.37
C THR A 526 52.11 -13.79 -13.43
N GLY A 527 51.24 -14.46 -12.67
CA GLY A 527 51.62 -15.43 -11.65
C GLY A 527 51.86 -14.88 -10.25
N ASP A 528 51.93 -13.55 -10.08
CA ASP A 528 52.01 -12.92 -8.78
C ASP A 528 50.72 -13.15 -7.97
N ILE A 529 50.85 -13.11 -6.64
CA ILE A 529 49.73 -13.16 -5.69
C ILE A 529 49.42 -11.75 -5.24
N ILE A 530 48.15 -11.36 -5.43
CA ILE A 530 47.64 -10.04 -5.10
C ILE A 530 46.74 -10.14 -3.89
N ASP A 531 46.97 -9.31 -2.90
CA ASP A 531 46.11 -9.17 -1.71
C ASP A 531 45.04 -8.12 -1.93
N TYR A 532 43.79 -8.48 -1.64
CA TYR A 532 42.64 -7.60 -1.65
C TYR A 532 42.06 -7.47 -0.27
N GLU A 533 41.53 -6.27 0.04
CA GLU A 533 40.75 -6.01 1.23
C GLU A 533 39.47 -5.28 0.83
N VAL A 534 38.32 -5.81 1.27
CA VAL A 534 37.02 -5.20 1.15
C VAL A 534 36.50 -4.83 2.52
N LEU A 535 36.06 -3.59 2.66
CA LEU A 535 35.44 -3.06 3.87
C LEU A 535 34.00 -2.67 3.55
N VAL A 536 33.03 -3.21 4.29
CA VAL A 536 31.62 -2.82 4.20
C VAL A 536 31.20 -2.33 5.57
N SER A 537 30.87 -1.05 5.68
CA SER A 537 30.53 -0.38 6.94
C SER A 537 29.11 0.14 6.90
N GLN A 538 28.36 -0.02 8.00
CA GLN A 538 27.07 0.62 8.20
C GLN A 538 27.26 1.94 8.94
N THR A 539 26.98 3.07 8.29
CA THR A 539 27.30 4.41 8.78
C THR A 539 26.11 5.17 9.34
N LYS A 540 24.87 4.68 9.12
CA LYS A 540 23.66 5.33 9.60
C LYS A 540 23.32 4.95 11.02
N GLN A 541 23.18 5.94 11.87
CA GLN A 541 22.87 5.77 13.28
C GLN A 541 21.50 5.10 13.49
N ASP A 542 21.40 4.27 14.51
CA ASP A 542 20.19 3.58 14.98
C ASP A 542 19.55 2.59 13.99
N VAL A 543 20.10 2.43 12.80
CA VAL A 543 19.57 1.52 11.78
C VAL A 543 20.56 0.38 11.55
N LYS A 544 20.06 -0.84 11.34
CA LYS A 544 20.89 -1.98 10.91
C LYS A 544 20.55 -2.40 9.48
N ALA A 545 21.55 -2.88 8.76
CA ALA A 545 21.36 -3.62 7.53
C ALA A 545 21.02 -5.09 7.86
N VAL A 546 20.15 -5.72 7.11
CA VAL A 546 19.65 -7.08 7.33
C VAL A 546 19.92 -7.94 6.12
N ASN A 547 20.41 -9.17 6.35
CA ASN A 547 20.79 -10.14 5.31
C ASN A 547 21.73 -9.49 4.29
N VAL A 548 22.85 -8.96 4.80
CA VAL A 548 23.85 -8.31 3.95
C VAL A 548 24.53 -9.36 3.09
N VAL A 549 24.49 -9.17 1.78
CA VAL A 549 25.14 -10.03 0.80
C VAL A 549 26.21 -9.22 0.07
N ILE A 550 27.45 -9.70 0.13
CA ILE A 550 28.58 -9.08 -0.52
C ILE A 550 29.12 -10.08 -1.55
N THR A 551 29.25 -9.66 -2.78
CA THR A 551 29.75 -10.48 -3.89
C THR A 551 30.91 -9.80 -4.58
N ASP A 552 31.89 -10.60 -4.97
CA ASP A 552 33.01 -10.20 -5.78
C ASP A 552 33.15 -11.18 -6.95
N GLU A 553 32.81 -10.71 -8.11
CA GLU A 553 33.02 -11.47 -9.35
C GLU A 553 34.32 -11.03 -9.97
N LEU A 554 35.32 -11.90 -9.87
CA LEU A 554 36.67 -11.61 -10.37
C LEU A 554 36.68 -11.45 -11.88
N PRO A 555 37.41 -10.46 -12.41
CA PRO A 555 37.70 -10.40 -13.84
C PRO A 555 38.55 -11.61 -14.26
N SER A 556 38.49 -12.00 -15.53
CA SER A 556 39.17 -13.18 -16.05
C SER A 556 40.70 -13.18 -15.91
N CYS A 557 41.29 -12.01 -15.62
CA CYS A 557 42.71 -11.86 -15.30
C CYS A 557 43.12 -12.35 -13.91
N LEU A 558 42.12 -12.61 -13.03
CA LEU A 558 42.37 -12.99 -11.67
C LEU A 558 41.74 -14.35 -11.37
N GLN A 559 42.39 -15.15 -10.57
CA GLN A 559 41.90 -16.42 -10.05
C GLN A 559 41.96 -16.40 -8.54
N LEU A 560 40.82 -16.70 -7.89
CA LEU A 560 40.76 -16.79 -6.44
C LEU A 560 41.61 -17.98 -5.97
N LEU A 561 42.47 -17.74 -5.00
CA LEU A 561 43.22 -18.82 -4.39
C LEU A 561 42.35 -19.53 -3.33
N GLU A 562 42.11 -20.83 -3.53
CA GLU A 562 41.28 -21.63 -2.65
C GLU A 562 41.79 -21.62 -1.20
N GLY A 563 40.87 -21.35 -0.23
CA GLY A 563 41.20 -21.27 1.17
C GLY A 563 42.01 -20.04 1.60
N GLN A 564 42.33 -19.14 0.65
CA GLN A 564 43.05 -17.89 0.94
C GLN A 564 42.11 -16.70 1.01
N TYR A 565 40.95 -16.88 1.68
CA TYR A 565 39.97 -15.83 1.92
C TYR A 565 39.36 -15.95 3.31
N ALA A 566 39.07 -14.81 3.94
CA ALA A 566 38.51 -14.73 5.29
C ALA A 566 37.60 -13.50 5.40
N ALA A 567 36.50 -13.63 6.15
CA ALA A 567 35.63 -12.54 6.54
C ALA A 567 35.68 -12.37 8.06
N GLU A 568 35.80 -11.15 8.50
CA GLU A 568 35.80 -10.77 9.92
C GLU A 568 34.80 -9.63 10.10
N THR A 569 33.95 -9.71 11.14
CA THR A 569 33.10 -8.59 11.54
C THR A 569 33.74 -7.92 12.74
N SER A 570 33.62 -6.60 12.83
CA SER A 570 34.09 -5.83 13.98
C SER A 570 33.53 -6.37 15.29
N GLN A 571 34.18 -6.09 16.38
CA GLN A 571 33.87 -6.66 17.71
C GLN A 571 32.40 -6.44 18.10
N GLY A 572 31.68 -7.53 18.35
CA GLY A 572 30.28 -7.53 18.72
C GLY A 572 29.31 -7.73 17.54
N GLY A 573 29.83 -7.76 16.32
CA GLY A 573 29.03 -8.04 15.12
C GLY A 573 28.72 -9.54 14.93
N GLU A 574 27.73 -9.83 14.10
CA GLU A 574 27.37 -11.19 13.74
C GLU A 574 28.38 -11.78 12.74
N ASN A 575 28.65 -13.08 12.86
CA ASN A 575 29.58 -13.75 11.98
C ASN A 575 29.02 -13.88 10.57
N CYS A 576 29.85 -13.55 9.58
CA CYS A 576 29.52 -13.76 8.19
C CYS A 576 29.91 -15.17 7.72
N THR A 577 29.13 -15.74 6.83
CA THR A 577 29.47 -16.95 6.09
C THR A 577 30.10 -16.55 4.77
N LEU A 578 31.37 -16.88 4.56
CA LEU A 578 32.11 -16.61 3.33
C LEU A 578 32.27 -17.90 2.52
N THR A 579 31.84 -17.88 1.29
CA THR A 579 31.87 -19.04 0.37
C THR A 579 32.58 -18.65 -0.89
N GLY A 580 33.62 -19.39 -1.26
CA GLY A 580 34.27 -19.27 -2.57
C GLY A 580 33.37 -19.79 -3.68
N GLN A 581 33.39 -19.12 -4.83
CA GLN A 581 32.66 -19.54 -6.03
C GLN A 581 33.63 -20.11 -7.10
N GLY A 582 34.49 -21.05 -6.69
CA GLY A 582 35.57 -21.56 -7.48
C GLY A 582 36.63 -20.47 -7.73
N GLU A 583 37.22 -20.46 -8.93
CA GLU A 583 38.22 -19.45 -9.31
C GLU A 583 37.62 -18.07 -9.62
N ASN A 584 36.28 -17.97 -9.74
CA ASN A 584 35.60 -16.79 -10.29
C ASN A 584 35.23 -15.76 -9.23
N GLY A 585 35.48 -15.97 -7.95
CA GLY A 585 35.19 -15.02 -6.89
C GLY A 585 34.64 -15.62 -5.60
N TRP A 586 33.93 -14.80 -4.83
CA TRP A 586 33.38 -15.22 -3.53
C TRP A 586 32.09 -14.50 -3.23
N LYS A 587 31.31 -15.08 -2.30
CA LYS A 587 30.11 -14.52 -1.73
C LYS A 587 30.18 -14.56 -0.21
N ALA A 588 29.89 -13.43 0.43
CA ALA A 588 29.72 -13.35 1.87
C ALA A 588 28.26 -13.06 2.23
N GLU A 589 27.71 -13.76 3.20
CA GLU A 589 26.35 -13.60 3.71
C GLU A 589 26.43 -13.33 5.22
N CYS A 590 25.93 -12.16 5.62
CA CYS A 590 25.96 -11.70 6.99
C CYS A 590 24.52 -11.42 7.44
N PRO A 591 24.03 -12.01 8.54
CA PRO A 591 22.65 -11.84 8.98
C PRO A 591 22.28 -10.40 9.28
N SER A 592 23.20 -9.62 9.84
CA SER A 592 22.99 -8.19 10.07
C SER A 592 24.30 -7.42 10.17
N LEU A 593 24.22 -6.10 9.94
CA LEU A 593 25.30 -5.14 10.17
C LEU A 593 24.72 -3.89 10.82
N LYS A 594 25.10 -3.60 12.06
CA LYS A 594 24.61 -2.49 12.86
C LYS A 594 25.41 -1.23 12.61
N TYR A 595 24.88 -0.09 13.07
CA TYR A 595 25.61 1.16 13.06
C TYR A 595 27.00 1.05 13.67
N GLY A 596 28.01 1.53 12.95
CA GLY A 596 29.41 1.51 13.37
C GLY A 596 30.10 0.15 13.23
N GLU A 597 29.41 -0.91 12.83
CA GLU A 597 30.03 -2.20 12.51
C GLU A 597 30.59 -2.19 11.09
N THR A 598 31.66 -2.95 10.91
CA THR A 598 32.34 -3.14 9.62
C THR A 598 32.61 -4.61 9.39
N ILE A 599 32.32 -5.07 8.20
CA ILE A 599 32.71 -6.37 7.69
C ILE A 599 34.00 -6.15 6.90
N THR A 600 35.05 -6.89 7.26
CA THR A 600 36.33 -6.89 6.56
C THR A 600 36.52 -8.24 5.87
N ILE A 601 36.68 -8.23 4.55
CA ILE A 601 36.94 -9.43 3.76
C ILE A 601 38.32 -9.29 3.15
N ARG A 602 39.20 -10.24 3.44
CA ARG A 602 40.54 -10.33 2.85
C ARG A 602 40.60 -11.58 2.01
N PHE A 603 41.16 -11.45 0.83
CA PHE A 603 41.34 -12.56 -0.09
C PHE A 603 42.55 -12.35 -1.00
N LYS A 604 43.03 -13.45 -1.52
CA LYS A 604 44.18 -13.47 -2.41
C LYS A 604 43.77 -14.00 -3.77
N CYS A 605 44.29 -13.34 -4.82
CA CYS A 605 44.10 -13.75 -6.19
C CYS A 605 45.45 -13.99 -6.84
N GLN A 606 45.53 -14.90 -7.82
CA GLN A 606 46.64 -15.06 -8.70
C GLN A 606 46.35 -14.43 -10.06
N ALA A 607 47.35 -13.75 -10.57
CA ALA A 607 47.27 -13.09 -11.86
C ALA A 607 47.37 -14.12 -13.00
N SER A 608 46.40 -14.12 -13.90
CA SER A 608 46.36 -14.98 -15.09
C SER A 608 47.17 -14.38 -16.24
N ALA A 609 47.71 -15.24 -17.12
CA ALA A 609 48.52 -14.82 -18.27
C ALA A 609 47.67 -14.17 -19.38
N ASP A 610 46.39 -14.52 -19.49
CA ASP A 610 45.55 -14.18 -20.65
C ASP A 610 45.12 -12.72 -20.74
N SER A 611 45.42 -11.94 -19.71
CA SER A 611 44.97 -10.57 -19.57
C SER A 611 46.10 -9.54 -19.49
N ASN A 612 47.31 -9.97 -19.82
CA ASN A 612 48.50 -9.16 -19.77
C ASN A 612 48.39 -7.90 -20.65
N GLY A 613 48.83 -6.76 -20.15
CA GLY A 613 48.82 -5.49 -20.84
C GLY A 613 47.47 -4.78 -20.92
N GLN A 614 46.42 -5.26 -20.24
CA GLN A 614 45.11 -4.60 -20.13
C GLN A 614 44.87 -4.18 -18.71
N GLU A 615 44.18 -3.05 -18.53
CA GLU A 615 43.68 -2.64 -17.23
C GLU A 615 42.34 -3.34 -16.94
N TRP A 616 42.16 -3.80 -15.71
CA TRP A 616 41.02 -4.55 -15.27
C TRP A 616 40.46 -3.94 -14.00
N GLU A 617 39.11 -3.83 -13.95
CA GLU A 617 38.38 -3.44 -12.74
C GLU A 617 37.91 -4.68 -12.00
N ASN A 618 38.29 -4.81 -10.75
CA ASN A 618 37.75 -5.83 -9.87
C ASN A 618 36.68 -5.20 -8.97
N ILE A 619 35.39 -5.53 -9.21
CA ILE A 619 34.23 -4.86 -8.63
C ILE A 619 33.67 -5.72 -7.51
N VAL A 620 33.40 -5.09 -6.34
CA VAL A 620 32.63 -5.67 -5.24
C VAL A 620 31.26 -5.02 -5.20
N THR A 621 30.23 -5.82 -4.93
CA THR A 621 28.84 -5.37 -4.79
C THR A 621 28.30 -5.78 -3.43
N ALA A 622 27.73 -4.85 -2.67
CA ALA A 622 27.03 -5.11 -1.43
C ALA A 622 25.55 -4.78 -1.56
N THR A 623 24.69 -5.67 -1.07
CA THR A 623 23.23 -5.51 -0.95
C THR A 623 22.78 -5.87 0.45
N ALA A 624 21.56 -5.45 0.83
CA ALA A 624 20.91 -5.90 2.05
C ALA A 624 19.40 -5.88 1.81
N ASP A 625 18.63 -6.74 2.45
CA ASP A 625 17.17 -6.83 2.23
C ASP A 625 16.46 -5.49 2.40
N ASN A 626 16.92 -4.68 3.33
CA ASN A 626 16.38 -3.35 3.61
C ASN A 626 17.19 -2.20 2.98
N LEU A 627 18.16 -2.47 2.15
CA LEU A 627 18.84 -1.45 1.32
C LEU A 627 18.00 -1.21 0.07
N ILE A 628 16.96 -0.43 0.24
CA ILE A 628 15.97 -0.12 -0.79
C ILE A 628 15.86 1.39 -0.97
N ASN A 629 15.39 1.80 -2.13
CA ASN A 629 14.94 3.16 -2.32
C ASN A 629 13.67 3.40 -1.49
N PRO A 630 13.64 4.33 -0.53
CA PRO A 630 12.51 4.48 0.39
C PRO A 630 11.21 4.96 -0.28
N GLU A 631 11.30 5.56 -1.47
CA GLU A 631 10.16 6.06 -2.23
C GLU A 631 9.58 5.00 -3.18
N THR A 632 10.45 4.31 -3.92
CA THR A 632 10.01 3.31 -4.91
C THR A 632 9.91 1.91 -4.33
N GLY A 633 10.68 1.62 -3.26
CA GLY A 633 10.81 0.28 -2.67
C GLY A 633 11.70 -0.65 -3.49
N GLU A 634 12.39 -0.15 -4.51
CA GLU A 634 13.31 -0.93 -5.33
C GLU A 634 14.61 -1.26 -4.57
N GLN A 635 15.12 -2.46 -4.79
CA GLN A 635 16.37 -2.91 -4.21
C GLN A 635 17.54 -2.08 -4.74
N GLU A 636 18.37 -1.59 -3.83
CA GLU A 636 19.61 -0.88 -4.16
C GLU A 636 20.84 -1.73 -3.86
N SER A 637 21.97 -1.30 -4.40
CA SER A 637 23.29 -1.88 -4.12
C SER A 637 24.33 -0.79 -3.93
N ARG A 638 25.39 -1.12 -3.22
CA ARG A 638 26.58 -0.28 -3.12
C ARG A 638 27.75 -1.02 -3.72
N LYS A 639 28.58 -0.32 -4.46
CA LYS A 639 29.70 -0.90 -5.19
C LYS A 639 30.97 -0.10 -4.94
N ASP A 640 32.07 -0.81 -5.02
CA ASP A 640 33.40 -0.21 -5.14
C ASP A 640 34.29 -1.12 -5.99
N MET A 641 35.38 -0.61 -6.49
CA MET A 641 36.31 -1.35 -7.33
C MET A 641 37.76 -1.08 -6.97
N ALA A 642 38.63 -2.02 -7.33
CA ALA A 642 40.06 -1.85 -7.37
C ALA A 642 40.55 -2.16 -8.76
N GLU A 643 41.35 -1.27 -9.31
CA GLU A 643 41.95 -1.38 -10.62
C GLU A 643 43.29 -2.13 -10.52
N VAL A 644 43.54 -2.97 -11.50
CA VAL A 644 44.79 -3.72 -11.61
C VAL A 644 45.27 -3.75 -13.06
N TRP A 645 46.58 -3.66 -13.24
CA TRP A 645 47.24 -3.70 -14.54
C TRP A 645 48.35 -4.76 -14.59
N PRO A 646 48.13 -5.90 -15.27
CA PRO A 646 49.16 -6.89 -15.53
C PRO A 646 50.21 -6.35 -16.49
N ASN A 647 51.46 -6.28 -16.05
CA ASN A 647 52.58 -5.75 -16.82
C ASN A 647 53.75 -6.77 -16.88
N SER A 648 53.59 -7.79 -17.67
CA SER A 648 54.63 -8.80 -17.94
C SER A 648 55.07 -8.73 -19.41
N PRO A 649 55.97 -7.81 -19.76
CA PRO A 649 56.44 -7.66 -21.11
C PRO A 649 57.27 -8.87 -21.54
N GLN A 650 57.29 -9.12 -22.81
CA GLN A 650 58.25 -10.05 -23.43
C GLN A 650 59.19 -9.24 -24.31
N LEU A 651 60.50 -9.33 -24.00
CA LEU A 651 61.49 -8.66 -24.77
C LEU A 651 62.07 -9.65 -25.84
N GLU A 652 62.20 -9.19 -27.06
CA GLU A 652 62.98 -9.81 -28.11
C GLU A 652 64.26 -8.98 -28.35
N ILE A 653 65.36 -9.67 -28.54
CA ILE A 653 66.64 -9.07 -28.93
C ILE A 653 67.06 -9.72 -30.26
N ASP A 654 67.43 -8.85 -31.18
CA ASP A 654 67.95 -9.22 -32.47
C ASP A 654 69.33 -8.60 -32.71
N LYS A 655 70.33 -9.33 -32.76
CA LYS A 655 71.74 -8.88 -33.00
C LYS A 655 72.21 -9.34 -34.31
N THR A 656 72.70 -8.38 -35.10
CA THR A 656 73.20 -8.63 -36.47
C THR A 656 74.54 -7.92 -36.68
N ALA A 657 75.36 -8.46 -37.48
CA ALA A 657 76.59 -7.83 -38.09
C ALA A 657 76.29 -7.43 -39.55
N ASP A 658 76.90 -6.31 -39.99
CA ASP A 658 76.61 -5.73 -41.31
C ASP A 658 77.16 -6.68 -42.47
N LYS A 659 78.18 -7.49 -42.18
CA LYS A 659 78.60 -8.58 -43.06
C LYS A 659 79.23 -9.67 -42.20
N TYR A 660 79.25 -10.91 -42.73
CA TYR A 660 79.85 -12.05 -42.05
C TYR A 660 81.38 -12.10 -42.18
N GLU A 661 81.97 -11.84 -43.39
CA GLU A 661 83.43 -11.94 -43.64
C GLU A 661 84.06 -10.55 -43.62
N TRP A 662 85.15 -10.40 -42.87
CA TRP A 662 85.85 -9.15 -42.61
C TRP A 662 87.32 -9.32 -42.79
N GLN A 663 88.02 -8.23 -43.05
CA GLN A 663 89.53 -8.24 -43.06
C GLN A 663 90.05 -7.69 -41.76
N ALA A 664 91.20 -8.09 -41.28
CA ALA A 664 91.86 -7.53 -40.17
C ALA A 664 92.15 -6.02 -40.43
N GLY A 665 91.78 -5.19 -39.39
CA GLY A 665 91.79 -3.72 -39.48
C GLY A 665 90.48 -3.09 -39.97
N GLU A 666 89.55 -3.86 -40.50
CA GLU A 666 88.25 -3.37 -40.87
C GLU A 666 87.38 -3.14 -39.62
N GLN A 667 86.32 -2.28 -39.72
CA GLN A 667 85.35 -2.06 -38.70
C GLN A 667 84.13 -2.97 -38.98
N VAL A 668 83.73 -3.76 -37.97
CA VAL A 668 82.57 -4.59 -37.99
C VAL A 668 81.46 -3.67 -37.34
N ALA A 669 80.38 -3.48 -38.07
CA ALA A 669 79.18 -2.78 -37.51
C ALA A 669 78.17 -3.80 -36.99
N TYR A 670 77.94 -3.76 -35.72
CA TYR A 670 76.90 -4.52 -35.05
C TYR A 670 75.68 -3.63 -34.82
N ARG A 671 74.53 -4.27 -34.99
CA ARG A 671 73.24 -3.67 -34.70
C ARG A 671 72.45 -4.56 -33.73
N ILE A 672 72.11 -4.04 -32.60
CA ILE A 672 71.25 -4.74 -31.64
C ILE A 672 69.87 -3.98 -31.59
N VAL A 673 68.81 -4.73 -31.78
CA VAL A 673 67.42 -4.25 -31.68
C VAL A 673 66.72 -4.95 -30.49
N VAL A 674 66.27 -4.18 -29.53
CA VAL A 674 65.46 -4.68 -28.41
C VAL A 674 64.08 -4.16 -28.55
N ASN A 675 63.09 -5.05 -28.63
CA ASN A 675 61.67 -4.72 -28.80
C ASN A 675 60.83 -5.40 -27.75
N ASN A 676 59.91 -4.66 -27.14
CA ASN A 676 58.83 -5.26 -26.35
C ASN A 676 57.68 -5.68 -27.26
N VAL A 677 57.39 -6.97 -27.36
CA VAL A 677 56.44 -7.57 -28.32
C VAL A 677 55.06 -7.80 -27.65
N THR A 678 54.90 -7.54 -26.36
CA THR A 678 53.63 -7.74 -25.65
C THR A 678 52.83 -6.45 -25.62
N ALA A 679 51.71 -6.44 -26.30
CA ALA A 679 50.82 -5.29 -26.39
C ALA A 679 50.37 -4.80 -25.02
N GLY A 680 50.33 -3.48 -24.85
CA GLY A 680 49.82 -2.83 -23.60
C GLY A 680 50.78 -2.94 -22.40
N THR A 681 51.99 -3.53 -22.56
CA THR A 681 52.99 -3.64 -21.50
C THR A 681 54.14 -2.68 -21.69
N ILE A 682 54.87 -2.40 -20.61
CA ILE A 682 56.06 -1.59 -20.57
C ILE A 682 57.16 -2.34 -19.83
N ALA A 683 58.25 -2.62 -20.49
CA ALA A 683 59.43 -3.18 -19.82
C ALA A 683 60.12 -2.09 -18.99
N LYS A 684 60.49 -2.42 -17.75
CA LYS A 684 61.07 -1.51 -16.78
C LYS A 684 62.51 -1.85 -16.49
N ASP A 685 63.34 -0.82 -16.27
CA ASP A 685 64.74 -0.91 -15.88
C ASP A 685 65.53 -1.85 -16.87
N VAL A 686 65.34 -1.58 -18.14
CA VAL A 686 65.93 -2.38 -19.21
C VAL A 686 67.41 -2.12 -19.30
N THR A 687 68.22 -3.21 -19.23
CA THR A 687 69.65 -3.14 -19.39
C THR A 687 70.02 -4.04 -20.55
N ILE A 688 70.63 -3.45 -21.58
CA ILE A 688 71.16 -4.12 -22.72
C ILE A 688 72.68 -4.18 -22.54
N THR A 689 73.26 -5.38 -22.57
CA THR A 689 74.68 -5.53 -22.40
C THR A 689 75.33 -6.33 -23.55
N ASP A 690 76.46 -5.88 -23.95
CA ASP A 690 77.37 -6.55 -24.86
C ASP A 690 78.78 -6.46 -24.23
N ILE A 691 79.10 -7.44 -23.38
CA ILE A 691 80.33 -7.42 -22.55
C ILE A 691 81.10 -8.71 -22.78
N GLY A 692 82.39 -8.59 -22.90
CA GLY A 692 83.28 -9.72 -23.21
C GLY A 692 83.36 -9.99 -24.69
N LEU A 693 83.72 -8.98 -25.44
CA LEU A 693 83.85 -9.08 -26.85
C LEU A 693 84.78 -10.29 -27.23
N PRO A 694 84.48 -11.01 -28.32
CA PRO A 694 85.33 -12.13 -28.75
C PRO A 694 86.79 -11.70 -28.93
N GLN A 695 87.67 -12.66 -28.71
CA GLN A 695 89.13 -12.42 -28.84
C GLN A 695 89.48 -11.87 -30.27
N GLY A 696 90.19 -10.74 -30.29
CA GLY A 696 90.54 -10.08 -31.51
C GLY A 696 89.51 -9.11 -32.05
N LEU A 697 88.36 -8.84 -31.31
CA LEU A 697 87.44 -7.75 -31.56
C LEU A 697 87.56 -6.75 -30.45
N VAL A 698 87.68 -5.48 -30.76
CA VAL A 698 87.74 -4.38 -29.78
C VAL A 698 86.78 -3.28 -30.17
N LEU A 699 86.09 -2.72 -29.20
CA LEU A 699 85.15 -1.60 -29.40
C LEU A 699 85.86 -0.38 -30.02
N ALA A 700 85.36 0.08 -31.14
CA ALA A 700 85.90 1.23 -31.84
C ALA A 700 85.37 2.56 -31.23
N GLY A 701 86.27 3.35 -30.65
CA GLY A 701 85.91 4.73 -30.22
C GLY A 701 85.13 4.89 -28.97
N GLY A 702 84.78 3.83 -28.25
CA GLY A 702 83.99 3.88 -26.97
C GLY A 702 82.60 4.44 -27.15
N ALA A 703 81.98 4.87 -26.07
CA ALA A 703 80.54 5.31 -26.03
C ALA A 703 80.19 6.44 -27.02
N GLN A 704 81.15 7.29 -27.35
CA GLN A 704 80.92 8.43 -28.26
C GLN A 704 80.78 8.04 -29.77
N SER A 705 81.18 6.84 -30.09
CA SER A 705 81.06 6.29 -31.44
C SER A 705 79.83 5.38 -31.58
N MET A 706 79.10 5.20 -30.55
CA MET A 706 77.91 4.37 -30.56
C MET A 706 76.71 5.25 -30.87
N GLU A 707 75.75 4.69 -31.58
CA GLU A 707 74.42 5.33 -31.87
C GLU A 707 73.34 4.57 -31.14
N VAL A 708 72.55 5.28 -30.36
CA VAL A 708 71.39 4.76 -29.68
C VAL A 708 70.13 5.43 -30.22
N LEU A 709 69.27 4.66 -30.82
CA LEU A 709 68.05 5.12 -31.49
C LEU A 709 66.82 4.53 -30.82
N GLY A 710 65.66 5.21 -30.96
CA GLY A 710 64.36 4.70 -30.54
C GLY A 710 64.02 4.94 -29.04
N VAL A 711 64.98 5.50 -28.29
CA VAL A 711 64.70 5.86 -26.88
C VAL A 711 63.67 6.98 -26.84
N GLN A 712 62.54 6.74 -26.16
CA GLN A 712 61.49 7.73 -25.98
C GLN A 712 61.90 8.78 -24.96
N GLN A 713 61.38 10.01 -25.05
CA GLN A 713 61.60 11.03 -24.01
C GLN A 713 60.75 10.82 -22.78
N GLN A 714 59.51 10.31 -23.01
CA GLN A 714 58.57 9.96 -21.98
C GLN A 714 57.68 8.82 -22.42
N VAL A 715 57.09 8.13 -21.49
CA VAL A 715 56.05 7.08 -21.70
C VAL A 715 54.75 7.49 -21.01
N ASN A 716 53.61 7.13 -21.61
CA ASN A 716 52.31 7.21 -20.93
C ASN A 716 52.20 5.96 -20.08
N TYR A 717 52.43 6.09 -18.79
CA TYR A 717 52.44 5.00 -17.83
C TYR A 717 51.05 4.83 -17.22
N PRO A 718 50.43 3.63 -17.28
CA PRO A 718 49.13 3.38 -16.69
C PRO A 718 49.16 3.62 -15.18
N VAL A 719 48.12 4.29 -14.66
CA VAL A 719 47.89 4.53 -13.22
C VAL A 719 46.43 4.37 -12.90
N PRO A 720 46.04 3.96 -11.67
CA PRO A 720 44.64 3.75 -11.33
C PRO A 720 43.87 5.09 -11.43
N ASP A 721 42.92 5.16 -12.32
CA ASP A 721 42.16 6.37 -12.60
C ASP A 721 41.18 6.77 -11.46
N LYS A 722 40.68 5.78 -10.70
CA LYS A 722 39.90 5.97 -9.49
C LYS A 722 40.57 6.91 -8.46
N LYS A 723 41.92 6.88 -8.37
CA LYS A 723 42.68 7.73 -7.45
C LYS A 723 43.04 9.08 -8.07
N THR A 724 43.30 9.10 -9.35
CA THR A 724 43.95 10.24 -10.01
C THR A 724 43.01 11.04 -10.91
N GLY A 725 41.89 10.41 -11.33
CA GLY A 725 41.00 10.96 -12.36
C GLY A 725 41.65 11.00 -13.74
N GLN A 726 42.82 10.34 -13.92
CA GLN A 726 43.55 10.22 -15.19
C GLN A 726 44.08 8.79 -15.29
N ALA A 727 43.83 8.13 -16.39
CA ALA A 727 44.25 6.74 -16.61
C ALA A 727 45.77 6.59 -16.91
N TYR A 728 46.47 7.66 -17.20
CA TYR A 728 47.89 7.66 -17.56
C TYR A 728 48.63 8.83 -16.93
N GLU A 729 49.89 8.56 -16.55
CA GLU A 729 50.84 9.54 -16.12
C GLU A 729 51.99 9.59 -17.09
N ALA A 730 52.43 10.76 -17.54
CA ALA A 730 53.63 10.95 -18.35
C ALA A 730 54.87 10.78 -17.50
N ARG A 731 55.65 9.75 -17.73
CA ARG A 731 56.92 9.48 -17.04
C ARG A 731 58.08 9.72 -17.95
N PRO A 732 59.13 10.47 -17.55
CA PRO A 732 60.36 10.66 -18.33
C PRO A 732 61.08 9.33 -18.44
N VAL A 733 61.77 9.14 -19.56
CA VAL A 733 62.62 7.97 -19.79
C VAL A 733 64.08 8.36 -19.54
N ASP A 734 64.67 7.79 -18.50
CA ASP A 734 66.10 7.94 -18.22
C ASP A 734 66.87 6.88 -18.99
N SER A 735 67.98 7.30 -19.58
CA SER A 735 68.86 6.38 -20.26
C SER A 735 70.33 6.72 -20.00
N GLN A 736 71.16 5.69 -19.96
CA GLN A 736 72.60 5.82 -19.75
C GLN A 736 73.38 4.77 -20.52
N LEU A 737 74.38 5.20 -21.25
CA LEU A 737 75.29 4.34 -21.96
C LEU A 737 76.69 4.41 -21.28
N ASN A 738 77.22 3.26 -20.91
CA ASN A 738 78.57 3.09 -20.45
C ASN A 738 79.31 2.09 -21.33
N ALA A 739 80.52 2.46 -21.80
CA ALA A 739 81.26 1.60 -22.71
C ALA A 739 82.74 1.71 -22.40
N ASP A 740 83.48 0.57 -22.48
CA ASP A 740 84.89 0.46 -22.39
C ASP A 740 85.42 -0.43 -23.52
N GLU A 741 86.70 -0.78 -23.51
CA GLU A 741 87.34 -1.62 -24.50
C GLU A 741 86.78 -3.06 -24.59
N ASN A 742 86.08 -3.55 -23.57
CA ASN A 742 85.51 -4.86 -23.41
C ASN A 742 84.06 -4.97 -23.84
N GLY A 743 83.45 -3.84 -24.20
CA GLY A 743 82.04 -3.81 -24.55
C GLY A 743 81.26 -2.63 -23.93
N PHE A 744 79.89 -2.82 -23.76
CA PHE A 744 79.09 -1.75 -23.27
C PHE A 744 77.91 -2.27 -22.42
N SER A 745 77.35 -1.37 -21.64
CA SER A 745 76.03 -1.54 -20.95
C SER A 745 75.18 -0.30 -21.20
N PHE A 746 74.00 -0.50 -21.71
CA PHE A 746 73.03 0.51 -21.95
C PHE A 746 71.81 0.31 -21.01
N TYR A 747 71.48 1.29 -20.20
CA TYR A 747 70.30 1.32 -19.35
C TYR A 747 69.21 2.20 -19.96
N CYS A 748 67.95 1.76 -19.88
CA CYS A 748 66.79 2.55 -20.24
C CYS A 748 65.67 2.25 -19.24
N SER A 749 65.08 3.25 -18.61
CA SER A 749 64.05 3.06 -17.56
C SER A 749 62.77 2.41 -18.09
N TYR A 750 62.41 2.66 -19.36
CA TYR A 750 61.21 2.13 -19.96
C TYR A 750 61.34 1.78 -21.44
N VAL A 751 60.84 0.61 -21.84
CA VAL A 751 60.68 0.21 -23.24
C VAL A 751 59.23 -0.22 -23.47
N PRO A 752 58.39 0.69 -24.04
CA PRO A 752 56.98 0.37 -24.31
C PRO A 752 56.81 -0.64 -25.45
N TYR A 753 55.63 -1.19 -25.56
CA TYR A 753 55.25 -2.09 -26.67
C TYR A 753 55.49 -1.44 -28.02
N SER A 754 56.17 -2.24 -28.92
CA SER A 754 56.43 -1.89 -30.33
C SER A 754 57.21 -0.58 -30.50
N GLN A 755 57.99 -0.19 -29.47
CA GLN A 755 58.92 0.96 -29.55
C GLN A 755 60.34 0.46 -29.30
N PRO A 756 61.03 -0.14 -30.34
CA PRO A 756 62.31 -0.77 -30.14
C PRO A 756 63.45 0.24 -29.91
N VAL A 757 64.37 -0.16 -29.06
CA VAL A 757 65.63 0.51 -28.84
C VAL A 757 66.66 -0.16 -29.73
N THR A 758 67.39 0.62 -30.53
CA THR A 758 68.43 0.13 -31.43
C THR A 758 69.75 0.69 -30.99
N ILE A 759 70.70 -0.17 -30.83
CA ILE A 759 72.12 0.21 -30.55
C ILE A 759 72.96 -0.22 -31.73
N ILE A 760 73.67 0.73 -32.29
CA ILE A 760 74.65 0.49 -33.37
C ILE A 760 76.05 0.81 -32.87
N PHE A 761 76.93 -0.12 -32.95
CA PHE A 761 78.32 0.04 -32.52
C PHE A 761 79.28 -0.64 -33.47
N HIS A 762 80.51 -0.25 -33.44
CA HIS A 762 81.54 -0.74 -34.30
C HIS A 762 82.64 -1.40 -33.48
N CYS A 763 83.19 -2.60 -33.99
CA CYS A 763 84.35 -3.23 -33.43
C CYS A 763 85.42 -3.23 -34.53
N ILE A 764 86.64 -3.11 -34.11
CA ILE A 764 87.85 -3.29 -35.05
C ILE A 764 88.26 -4.74 -34.93
N ALA A 765 88.28 -5.39 -36.08
CA ALA A 765 88.85 -6.75 -36.20
C ALA A 765 90.36 -6.67 -36.09
N GLN A 766 90.90 -7.24 -35.03
CA GLN A 766 92.38 -7.31 -34.83
C GLN A 766 92.97 -8.53 -35.58
N GLU A 767 94.28 -8.55 -35.82
CA GLU A 767 94.97 -9.62 -36.40
C GLU A 767 94.83 -10.99 -35.68
N GLU A 768 94.53 -10.90 -34.31
CA GLU A 768 94.39 -12.10 -33.52
C GLU A 768 93.03 -12.79 -33.80
N ALA A 769 92.12 -12.16 -34.44
CA ALA A 769 90.86 -12.77 -34.89
C ALA A 769 90.96 -13.43 -36.26
N ASN A 770 92.03 -13.20 -36.98
CA ASN A 770 92.14 -13.66 -38.31
C ASN A 770 92.13 -15.19 -38.37
N GLY A 771 91.30 -15.75 -39.25
CA GLY A 771 91.14 -17.19 -39.41
C GLY A 771 90.23 -17.83 -38.36
N HIS A 772 89.56 -17.00 -37.57
CA HIS A 772 88.62 -17.47 -36.56
C HIS A 772 87.22 -16.92 -36.81
N GLU A 773 86.23 -17.72 -36.51
CA GLU A 773 84.85 -17.31 -36.35
C GLU A 773 84.69 -16.75 -34.95
N SER A 774 84.09 -15.54 -34.86
CA SER A 774 83.87 -14.83 -33.63
C SER A 774 82.39 -14.69 -33.43
N VAL A 775 81.84 -15.23 -32.33
CA VAL A 775 80.48 -15.14 -31.91
C VAL A 775 80.40 -14.04 -30.86
N ASN A 776 79.71 -12.94 -31.21
CA ASN A 776 79.49 -11.84 -30.27
C ASN A 776 78.04 -11.83 -29.75
N ALA A 777 77.85 -12.04 -28.46
CA ALA A 777 76.55 -12.16 -27.83
C ALA A 777 76.20 -10.92 -27.10
N ALA A 778 74.88 -10.52 -27.15
CA ALA A 778 74.27 -9.47 -26.37
C ALA A 778 73.20 -10.02 -25.52
N THR A 779 72.96 -9.42 -24.36
CA THR A 779 71.88 -9.77 -23.47
C THR A 779 71.00 -8.56 -23.17
N VAL A 780 69.69 -8.83 -23.00
CA VAL A 780 68.74 -7.84 -22.46
C VAL A 780 68.11 -8.38 -21.21
N LYS A 781 68.08 -7.56 -20.20
CA LYS A 781 67.39 -7.86 -18.89
C LYS A 781 66.53 -6.69 -18.51
N ALA A 782 65.36 -6.99 -17.97
CA ALA A 782 64.46 -5.96 -17.40
C ALA A 782 63.89 -6.41 -16.04
N ALA A 783 63.37 -5.46 -15.23
CA ALA A 783 62.87 -5.76 -13.88
C ALA A 783 61.61 -6.64 -13.89
N ASN A 784 60.79 -6.58 -14.95
CA ASN A 784 59.51 -7.22 -15.03
C ASN A 784 59.37 -8.27 -16.14
N THR A 785 60.51 -8.78 -16.66
CA THR A 785 60.54 -9.88 -17.62
C THR A 785 61.84 -10.70 -17.50
N ASP A 786 61.86 -11.85 -18.14
CA ASP A 786 63.02 -12.75 -18.17
C ASP A 786 64.12 -12.17 -19.07
N GLU A 787 65.40 -12.59 -18.76
CA GLU A 787 66.56 -12.24 -19.54
C GLU A 787 66.52 -12.95 -20.90
N ARG A 788 66.95 -12.27 -21.94
CA ARG A 788 67.10 -12.78 -23.30
C ARG A 788 68.45 -12.44 -23.86
N SER A 789 68.95 -13.28 -24.77
CA SER A 789 70.21 -13.07 -25.47
C SER A 789 70.08 -13.42 -26.93
N ASP A 790 70.90 -12.75 -27.71
CA ASP A 790 71.12 -13.07 -29.14
C ASP A 790 72.56 -12.79 -29.51
N ASP A 791 73.02 -13.38 -30.55
CA ASP A 791 74.39 -13.28 -31.02
C ASP A 791 74.55 -13.07 -32.52
N ALA A 792 75.70 -12.58 -32.92
CA ALA A 792 76.03 -12.44 -34.33
C ALA A 792 77.42 -12.98 -34.57
N GLU A 793 77.52 -13.77 -35.57
CA GLU A 793 78.76 -14.44 -36.02
C GLU A 793 79.47 -13.57 -37.04
N VAL A 794 80.78 -13.45 -36.93
CA VAL A 794 81.66 -12.82 -37.90
C VAL A 794 82.93 -13.66 -38.12
N TYR A 795 83.39 -13.70 -39.31
CA TYR A 795 84.57 -14.42 -39.66
C TYR A 795 85.58 -13.41 -40.18
N VAL A 796 86.76 -13.35 -39.57
CA VAL A 796 87.90 -12.50 -40.05
C VAL A 796 88.80 -13.28 -40.97
N ASN A 797 88.89 -12.87 -42.23
CA ASN A 797 89.58 -13.49 -43.24
C ASN A 797 90.54 -12.54 -44.02
N SER A 798 91.77 -12.41 -43.51
CA SER A 798 92.78 -11.56 -44.09
C SER A 798 93.84 -12.44 -44.72
N GLY A 799 93.72 -12.61 -45.99
CA GLY A 799 94.74 -13.37 -46.73
C GLY A 799 96.05 -12.61 -47.00
N GLU A 800 97.15 -13.18 -46.72
CA GLU A 800 98.51 -12.68 -47.13
C GLU A 800 99.05 -13.42 -48.27
N PHE A 801 99.13 -12.73 -49.37
CA PHE A 801 99.71 -13.33 -50.59
C PHE A 801 101.19 -13.10 -50.69
N TRP A 802 101.92 -14.16 -50.81
CA TRP A 802 103.34 -14.13 -51.19
C TRP A 802 103.46 -14.50 -52.66
N ILE A 803 104.24 -13.68 -53.40
CA ILE A 803 104.48 -13.94 -54.78
C ILE A 803 105.99 -14.06 -54.97
N GLU A 804 106.45 -15.19 -55.51
CA GLU A 804 107.81 -15.39 -55.94
C GLU A 804 107.85 -15.68 -57.46
N LYS A 805 108.76 -14.93 -58.13
CA LYS A 805 108.99 -15.16 -59.54
C LYS A 805 110.45 -15.58 -59.72
N SER A 806 110.67 -16.75 -60.34
CA SER A 806 111.93 -17.25 -60.63
C SER A 806 112.02 -17.58 -62.16
N ALA A 807 113.27 -17.49 -62.71
CA ALA A 807 113.49 -17.97 -64.04
C ALA A 807 114.21 -19.29 -63.96
N ASP A 808 114.04 -20.16 -64.93
CA ASP A 808 114.73 -21.55 -65.09
C ASP A 808 116.24 -21.45 -65.17
N HIS A 809 116.76 -20.31 -65.70
CA HIS A 809 118.15 -20.01 -65.74
C HIS A 809 118.41 -18.50 -65.84
N TYR A 810 119.66 -18.09 -65.44
CA TYR A 810 120.04 -16.63 -65.30
C TYR A 810 120.64 -16.03 -66.58
N GLU A 811 121.37 -16.87 -67.40
CA GLU A 811 121.99 -16.43 -68.62
C GLU A 811 121.38 -17.14 -69.87
N TRP A 812 120.96 -16.30 -70.84
CA TRP A 812 120.25 -16.78 -72.06
C TRP A 812 121.04 -16.23 -73.32
N GLN A 813 120.83 -17.05 -74.36
CA GLN A 813 121.31 -16.60 -75.71
C GLN A 813 120.09 -15.92 -76.45
N VAL A 814 120.57 -15.04 -77.46
CA VAL A 814 119.45 -14.35 -78.22
C VAL A 814 118.66 -15.39 -79.00
N GLY A 815 117.46 -15.50 -78.85
CA GLY A 815 116.54 -16.51 -79.48
C GLY A 815 116.04 -17.61 -78.49
N GLU A 816 116.66 -17.72 -77.36
CA GLU A 816 116.27 -18.74 -76.34
C GLU A 816 114.98 -18.39 -75.69
N GLN A 817 114.21 -19.40 -75.35
CA GLN A 817 112.97 -19.22 -74.53
C GLN A 817 113.33 -19.34 -73.04
N VAL A 818 112.86 -18.39 -72.19
CA VAL A 818 113.08 -18.43 -70.78
C VAL A 818 111.78 -18.78 -70.16
N GLN A 819 111.77 -19.76 -69.34
CA GLN A 819 110.57 -20.09 -68.56
C GLN A 819 110.56 -19.33 -67.19
N TYR A 820 109.56 -18.67 -66.91
CA TYR A 820 109.29 -18.05 -65.56
C TYR A 820 108.32 -18.85 -64.79
N ASN A 821 108.63 -19.06 -63.56
CA ASN A 821 107.76 -19.66 -62.60
C ASN A 821 107.28 -18.56 -61.67
N VAL A 822 105.96 -18.44 -61.52
CA VAL A 822 105.34 -17.51 -60.58
C VAL A 822 104.56 -18.38 -59.61
N VAL A 823 105.03 -18.40 -58.40
CA VAL A 823 104.29 -19.03 -57.30
C VAL A 823 103.52 -17.98 -56.49
N VAL A 824 102.28 -18.18 -56.30
CA VAL A 824 101.45 -17.34 -55.46
C VAL A 824 100.93 -18.21 -54.30
N GLU A 825 101.30 -17.93 -53.11
CA GLU A 825 100.92 -18.66 -51.92
C GLU A 825 100.15 -17.74 -51.00
N ASN A 826 99.10 -18.25 -50.43
CA ASN A 826 98.55 -17.59 -49.24
C ASN A 826 99.38 -18.08 -48.03
N LYS A 827 100.04 -17.16 -47.36
CA LYS A 827 100.95 -17.47 -46.23
C LYS A 827 100.22 -17.59 -44.85
N LYS A 828 98.94 -17.17 -44.80
CA LYS A 828 98.19 -17.34 -43.60
C LYS A 828 97.26 -18.52 -43.73
N GLN A 829 97.24 -19.36 -42.74
CA GLN A 829 96.40 -20.53 -42.72
C GLN A 829 94.92 -20.07 -42.40
N VAL A 830 94.02 -20.24 -43.34
CA VAL A 830 92.60 -19.95 -43.20
C VAL A 830 91.96 -21.24 -42.74
N GLN A 831 91.31 -21.19 -41.55
CA GLN A 831 90.40 -22.25 -41.11
C GLN A 831 89.06 -21.92 -41.67
N TRP A 832 88.43 -22.79 -42.45
CA TRP A 832 87.05 -22.62 -42.92
C TRP A 832 86.08 -22.96 -41.78
N PRO A 833 85.05 -22.12 -41.46
CA PRO A 833 84.04 -22.50 -40.50
C PRO A 833 83.27 -23.71 -41.04
N GLY A 834 83.26 -24.79 -40.31
CA GLY A 834 82.31 -25.89 -40.53
C GLY A 834 82.98 -27.21 -41.05
N THR A 835 84.24 -27.49 -40.75
CA THR A 835 84.84 -28.86 -40.93
C THR A 835 85.08 -29.51 -39.59
#